data_3abfe9c14b77fb683c2594320ca9a6fb
#
_entry.id   3abfe9c14b77fb683c2594320ca9a6fb
#
_cell.length_a   1.000
_cell.length_b   1.000
_cell.length_c   1.000
_cell.angle_alpha   90.00
_cell.angle_beta   90.00
_cell.angle_gamma   90.00
#
_symmetry.space_group_name_H-M   'P 1'
#
loop_
_entity.id
_entity.type
_entity.pdbx_description
1 polymer ?
#
loop_
_entity_poly.entity_id
_entity_poly.type
_entity_poly.pdbx_seq_one_letter_code
_entity_poly.pdbx_strand_id
1 'polypeptide(L)'
;MALDVLTDLNQIRNIGIMAHIDAGKTTTTERILYYTGKNYKIGETHDGASTMDFMAQEQERGITIQSAATTCFWNRQTHDEKQKFQINIIDTPGHVDFTAEVERSLRVLDGAVAVFDGKEGVEPQSETVWRQADKYGVPRICFINKMDKLGADFYYSVDTIKTKLGATPLVVQLPIGAENDFAGVVDLIRMKAYVWNDVKDDMGAHYDTTDIPADLQDKAEQYRAELLDQVAESDEELLEKYLESGELTEDEIRSGIRKLTINREAYPVLCGSAFKDKGVQPMLDAVVDSLPSPEDVPSIVGFDPKDESHEIDRHPTTDDPFAALVFKISTHPFYGKLVFVRVYSGAVKPGDTVLDSTKEKKERVGKIFQMHADKENPVDAAEAGNIYTFVGLKNVTTGDTLCDEKAPISLESMTFPDPVIEVAVEPKTKADQEKMSIALAKLSDEDPTFQVKTDEESGQTLISGMGELQLDIIVDRMRREFKVECNVGNPQVAYRETIRKAVMNQEYTHKKQTGGSGQFAKVLMNFEPLNTEEGETYEFANEVTGGHITKEFIPSIDAGVQEAMESGILAGFPVVGVKATVTDGQVHDVDSSEMAFKIAGSMCFKEAAPKAKPVILEPIMAVEVRTPEEYMGDVMGDLNARRGSIQSMTDSTGVKVIDAKVPLSEMFGYIGDLRSKTQGRAMFTMQMDSYAEVPKNVSEEIIKAQRGE
;
A
#
# COMPACT_ATOMS: atom_id res chain seq x y z
N MET A 1 -16.09 -23.94 -18.07
CA MET A 1 -16.99 -22.94 -18.65
C MET A 1 -16.26 -21.63 -18.59
N ALA A 2 -16.11 -20.93 -19.71
CA ALA A 2 -15.59 -19.56 -19.68
C ALA A 2 -16.51 -18.74 -18.78
N LEU A 3 -15.95 -17.94 -17.89
CA LEU A 3 -16.72 -16.99 -17.11
C LEU A 3 -17.32 -15.97 -18.08
N ASP A 4 -18.64 -15.72 -17.98
CA ASP A 4 -19.28 -14.61 -18.67
C ASP A 4 -18.68 -13.31 -18.12
N VAL A 5 -17.69 -12.76 -18.82
CA VAL A 5 -17.14 -11.43 -18.49
C VAL A 5 -18.21 -10.41 -18.85
N LEU A 6 -18.60 -9.58 -17.89
CA LEU A 6 -19.50 -8.46 -18.18
C LEU A 6 -18.73 -7.41 -18.97
N THR A 7 -19.32 -6.96 -20.06
CA THR A 7 -18.77 -5.91 -20.94
C THR A 7 -19.27 -4.51 -20.58
N ASP A 8 -20.38 -4.42 -19.84
CA ASP A 8 -20.92 -3.15 -19.35
C ASP A 8 -20.11 -2.68 -18.12
N LEU A 9 -19.30 -1.65 -18.32
CA LEU A 9 -18.43 -1.09 -17.28
C LEU A 9 -19.19 -0.55 -16.07
N ASN A 10 -20.42 -0.09 -16.27
CA ASN A 10 -21.29 0.37 -15.17
C ASN A 10 -21.61 -0.76 -14.16
N GLN A 11 -21.54 -1.99 -14.61
CA GLN A 11 -21.78 -3.18 -13.78
C GLN A 11 -20.50 -3.77 -13.15
N ILE A 12 -19.34 -3.11 -13.31
CA ILE A 12 -18.07 -3.56 -12.75
C ILE A 12 -17.74 -2.74 -11.51
N ARG A 13 -17.20 -3.40 -10.48
CA ARG A 13 -16.64 -2.77 -9.28
C ARG A 13 -15.26 -3.37 -9.01
N ASN A 14 -14.24 -2.52 -9.01
CA ASN A 14 -12.87 -2.91 -8.63
C ASN A 14 -12.62 -2.38 -7.22
N ILE A 15 -12.72 -3.26 -6.24
CA ILE A 15 -12.70 -2.86 -4.83
C ILE A 15 -11.58 -3.52 -4.04
N GLY A 16 -11.08 -2.81 -3.02
CA GLY A 16 -10.24 -3.33 -1.98
C GLY A 16 -10.98 -3.53 -0.66
N ILE A 17 -10.55 -4.50 0.12
CA ILE A 17 -10.98 -4.63 1.51
C ILE A 17 -9.81 -4.19 2.38
N MET A 18 -10.00 -3.09 3.11
CA MET A 18 -8.98 -2.50 3.97
C MET A 18 -9.44 -2.53 5.43
N ALA A 19 -8.54 -2.90 6.33
CA ALA A 19 -8.85 -3.04 7.74
C ALA A 19 -7.60 -3.02 8.61
N HIS A 20 -7.77 -2.67 9.88
CA HIS A 20 -6.78 -2.98 10.91
C HIS A 20 -6.62 -4.49 11.10
N ILE A 21 -5.48 -4.93 11.66
CA ILE A 21 -5.26 -6.33 12.07
C ILE A 21 -6.41 -6.76 13.00
N ASP A 22 -6.91 -7.96 12.79
CA ASP A 22 -8.02 -8.53 13.56
C ASP A 22 -9.38 -7.79 13.49
N ALA A 23 -9.56 -6.76 12.65
CA ALA A 23 -10.89 -6.14 12.46
C ALA A 23 -11.89 -7.05 11.73
N GLY A 24 -11.44 -8.21 11.24
CA GLY A 24 -12.27 -9.21 10.55
C GLY A 24 -12.30 -9.08 9.04
N LYS A 25 -11.22 -8.55 8.45
CA LYS A 25 -11.05 -8.41 7.00
C LYS A 25 -11.26 -9.74 6.26
N THR A 26 -10.44 -10.76 6.56
CA THR A 26 -10.50 -12.07 5.90
C THR A 26 -11.87 -12.74 6.11
N THR A 27 -12.43 -12.66 7.31
CA THR A 27 -13.77 -13.18 7.59
C THR A 27 -14.83 -12.50 6.72
N THR A 28 -14.76 -11.18 6.57
CA THR A 28 -15.69 -10.42 5.70
C THR A 28 -15.53 -10.84 4.24
N THR A 29 -14.31 -10.96 3.74
CA THR A 29 -14.02 -11.42 2.37
C THR A 29 -14.54 -12.83 2.12
N GLU A 30 -14.32 -13.77 3.04
CA GLU A 30 -14.83 -15.15 2.92
C GLU A 30 -16.37 -15.19 2.88
N ARG A 31 -17.07 -14.33 3.64
CA ARG A 31 -18.54 -14.20 3.57
C ARG A 31 -19.01 -13.63 2.24
N ILE A 32 -18.29 -12.64 1.69
CA ILE A 32 -18.56 -12.13 0.34
C ILE A 32 -18.46 -13.26 -0.69
N LEU A 33 -17.39 -14.05 -0.66
CA LEU A 33 -17.19 -15.16 -1.59
C LEU A 33 -18.26 -16.25 -1.44
N TYR A 34 -18.72 -16.50 -0.23
CA TYR A 34 -19.81 -17.44 0.04
C TYR A 34 -21.14 -16.95 -0.56
N TYR A 35 -21.58 -15.72 -0.23
CA TYR A 35 -22.85 -15.17 -0.71
C TYR A 35 -22.88 -14.91 -2.21
N THR A 36 -21.73 -14.71 -2.83
CA THR A 36 -21.60 -14.61 -4.29
C THR A 36 -21.51 -15.97 -5.00
N GLY A 37 -21.58 -17.08 -4.24
CA GLY A 37 -21.57 -18.44 -4.76
C GLY A 37 -20.19 -18.90 -5.30
N LYS A 38 -19.12 -18.20 -4.95
CA LYS A 38 -17.75 -18.62 -5.32
C LYS A 38 -17.25 -19.75 -4.43
N ASN A 39 -17.56 -19.71 -3.13
CA ASN A 39 -17.24 -20.76 -2.17
C ASN A 39 -18.49 -21.55 -1.78
N TYR A 40 -18.37 -22.87 -1.75
CA TYR A 40 -19.44 -23.76 -1.28
C TYR A 40 -19.44 -23.93 0.24
N LYS A 41 -18.35 -23.59 0.91
CA LYS A 41 -18.18 -23.61 2.35
C LYS A 41 -17.53 -22.31 2.79
N ILE A 42 -17.91 -21.86 3.97
CA ILE A 42 -17.28 -20.72 4.62
C ILE A 42 -15.93 -21.20 5.17
N GLY A 43 -14.84 -20.55 4.74
CA GLY A 43 -13.52 -20.75 5.31
C GLY A 43 -13.40 -20.00 6.64
N GLU A 44 -13.06 -20.68 7.71
CA GLU A 44 -12.75 -20.05 9.00
C GLU A 44 -11.24 -19.79 9.08
N THR A 45 -10.89 -18.55 9.40
CA THR A 45 -9.47 -18.12 9.53
C THR A 45 -8.74 -18.89 10.62
N HIS A 46 -9.42 -19.21 11.73
CA HIS A 46 -8.84 -19.95 12.84
C HIS A 46 -8.54 -21.42 12.51
N ASP A 47 -9.21 -21.99 11.51
CA ASP A 47 -9.00 -23.36 11.07
C ASP A 47 -8.04 -23.47 9.87
N GLY A 48 -7.44 -22.36 9.41
CA GLY A 48 -6.57 -22.31 8.25
C GLY A 48 -7.25 -22.65 6.93
N ALA A 49 -8.57 -22.44 6.85
CA ALA A 49 -9.41 -22.83 5.71
C ALA A 49 -9.81 -21.65 4.81
N SER A 50 -9.19 -20.47 5.00
CA SER A 50 -9.45 -19.29 4.18
C SER A 50 -9.03 -19.50 2.72
N THR A 51 -9.87 -19.07 1.79
CA THR A 51 -9.60 -19.16 0.36
C THR A 51 -8.63 -18.06 -0.11
N MET A 52 -8.73 -16.88 0.48
CA MET A 52 -7.91 -15.72 0.09
C MET A 52 -6.51 -15.79 0.70
N ASP A 53 -6.37 -16.32 1.91
CA ASP A 53 -5.08 -16.57 2.56
C ASP A 53 -4.58 -17.97 2.15
N PHE A 54 -4.07 -18.09 0.93
CA PHE A 54 -3.69 -19.38 0.32
C PHE A 54 -2.27 -19.82 0.65
N MET A 55 -1.43 -18.93 1.18
CA MET A 55 -0.07 -19.29 1.60
C MET A 55 -0.10 -20.02 2.96
N ALA A 56 0.76 -21.03 3.10
CA ALA A 56 0.89 -21.73 4.39
C ALA A 56 1.24 -20.79 5.56
N GLN A 57 2.06 -19.77 5.30
CA GLN A 57 2.45 -18.77 6.28
C GLN A 57 1.27 -17.88 6.71
N GLU A 58 0.37 -17.52 5.79
CA GLU A 58 -0.86 -16.77 6.09
C GLU A 58 -1.77 -17.58 7.01
N GLN A 59 -2.00 -18.84 6.66
CA GLN A 59 -2.84 -19.75 7.43
C GLN A 59 -2.27 -20.06 8.83
N GLU A 60 -0.95 -20.29 8.92
CA GLU A 60 -0.29 -20.58 10.19
C GLU A 60 -0.28 -19.35 11.13
N ARG A 61 -0.14 -18.14 10.59
CA ARG A 61 -0.02 -16.90 11.35
C ARG A 61 -1.34 -16.17 11.53
N GLY A 62 -2.37 -16.54 10.75
CA GLY A 62 -3.69 -15.89 10.74
C GLY A 62 -3.68 -14.45 10.21
N ILE A 63 -2.73 -14.11 9.33
CA ILE A 63 -2.60 -12.78 8.74
C ILE A 63 -2.48 -12.87 7.22
N THR A 64 -3.04 -11.90 6.50
CA THR A 64 -2.81 -11.75 5.05
C THR A 64 -1.44 -11.13 4.81
N ILE A 65 -0.62 -11.77 3.99
CA ILE A 65 0.74 -11.35 3.63
C ILE A 65 0.77 -10.77 2.22
N GLN A 66 0.17 -11.48 1.26
CA GLN A 66 0.07 -11.03 -0.11
C GLN A 66 -1.36 -10.67 -0.47
N SER A 67 -1.54 -9.62 -1.26
CA SER A 67 -2.85 -9.30 -1.81
C SER A 67 -3.31 -10.42 -2.74
N ALA A 68 -4.53 -10.90 -2.54
CA ALA A 68 -5.17 -11.87 -3.42
C ALA A 68 -6.24 -11.17 -4.26
N ALA A 69 -6.31 -11.51 -5.54
CA ALA A 69 -7.32 -10.97 -6.45
C ALA A 69 -8.37 -12.04 -6.75
N THR A 70 -9.63 -11.69 -6.64
CA THR A 70 -10.75 -12.58 -6.93
C THR A 70 -11.87 -11.85 -7.63
N THR A 71 -12.44 -12.47 -8.67
CA THR A 71 -13.63 -11.98 -9.35
C THR A 71 -14.86 -12.77 -8.90
N CYS A 72 -15.88 -12.08 -8.44
CA CYS A 72 -17.18 -12.65 -8.08
C CYS A 72 -18.32 -11.85 -8.69
N PHE A 73 -19.56 -12.37 -8.57
CA PHE A 73 -20.75 -11.75 -9.15
C PHE A 73 -21.82 -11.59 -8.07
N TRP A 74 -22.43 -10.40 -8.03
CA TRP A 74 -23.53 -10.09 -7.14
C TRP A 74 -24.78 -9.74 -7.93
N ASN A 75 -25.93 -10.29 -7.54
CA ASN A 75 -27.22 -10.00 -8.13
C ASN A 75 -27.95 -9.00 -7.23
N ARG A 76 -27.90 -7.72 -7.62
CA ARG A 76 -28.65 -6.67 -6.94
C ARG A 76 -30.11 -6.76 -7.34
N GLN A 77 -30.99 -6.87 -6.37
CA GLN A 77 -32.43 -6.86 -6.58
C GLN A 77 -32.99 -5.48 -6.22
N THR A 78 -33.37 -4.71 -7.22
CA THR A 78 -34.21 -3.52 -7.09
C THR A 78 -35.67 -3.90 -7.28
N HIS A 79 -36.60 -2.95 -7.11
CA HIS A 79 -38.06 -3.19 -7.08
C HIS A 79 -38.61 -4.14 -8.13
N ASP A 80 -38.05 -4.16 -9.37
CA ASP A 80 -38.58 -4.94 -10.49
C ASP A 80 -37.54 -5.72 -11.31
N GLU A 81 -36.21 -5.53 -11.07
CA GLU A 81 -35.17 -6.15 -11.89
C GLU A 81 -34.03 -6.73 -11.07
N LYS A 82 -33.55 -7.90 -11.50
CA LYS A 82 -32.28 -8.45 -11.03
C LYS A 82 -31.17 -7.98 -11.96
N GLN A 83 -30.30 -7.12 -11.45
CA GLN A 83 -29.13 -6.66 -12.17
C GLN A 83 -27.88 -7.40 -11.64
N LYS A 84 -27.10 -7.97 -12.56
CA LYS A 84 -25.88 -8.70 -12.24
C LYS A 84 -24.69 -7.73 -12.26
N PHE A 85 -23.92 -7.71 -11.19
CA PHE A 85 -22.68 -6.95 -11.08
C PHE A 85 -21.48 -7.89 -10.98
N GLN A 86 -20.37 -7.49 -11.59
CA GLN A 86 -19.07 -8.12 -11.43
C GLN A 86 -18.28 -7.32 -10.39
N ILE A 87 -17.78 -8.00 -9.37
CA ILE A 87 -16.97 -7.41 -8.33
C ILE A 87 -15.58 -8.07 -8.38
N ASN A 88 -14.56 -7.28 -8.69
CA ASN A 88 -13.17 -7.68 -8.58
C ASN A 88 -12.68 -7.21 -7.22
N ILE A 89 -12.32 -8.15 -6.36
CA ILE A 89 -11.87 -7.87 -5.00
C ILE A 89 -10.37 -8.06 -4.93
N ILE A 90 -9.66 -7.08 -4.41
CA ILE A 90 -8.27 -7.22 -3.97
C ILE A 90 -8.28 -7.22 -2.45
N ASP A 91 -7.94 -8.36 -1.87
CA ASP A 91 -7.76 -8.49 -0.43
C ASP A 91 -6.35 -8.01 -0.05
N THR A 92 -6.24 -6.92 0.72
CA THR A 92 -4.97 -6.27 1.03
C THR A 92 -4.45 -6.69 2.41
N PRO A 93 -3.13 -6.79 2.62
CA PRO A 93 -2.58 -7.02 3.95
C PRO A 93 -2.99 -5.94 4.95
N GLY A 94 -3.17 -6.33 6.21
CA GLY A 94 -3.43 -5.38 7.30
C GLY A 94 -2.19 -5.01 8.11
N HIS A 95 -1.03 -5.62 7.85
CA HIS A 95 0.18 -5.42 8.64
C HIS A 95 1.09 -4.35 8.02
N VAL A 96 1.69 -3.51 8.87
CA VAL A 96 2.53 -2.37 8.44
C VAL A 96 3.76 -2.77 7.63
N ASP A 97 4.34 -3.94 7.87
CA ASP A 97 5.48 -4.45 7.11
C ASP A 97 5.15 -4.66 5.61
N PHE A 98 3.86 -4.73 5.27
CA PHE A 98 3.36 -4.91 3.91
C PHE A 98 2.69 -3.66 3.33
N THR A 99 3.06 -2.48 3.82
CA THR A 99 2.51 -1.19 3.37
C THR A 99 2.58 -1.01 1.85
N ALA A 100 3.67 -1.44 1.22
CA ALA A 100 3.82 -1.38 -0.23
C ALA A 100 2.79 -2.25 -0.98
N GLU A 101 2.41 -3.39 -0.42
CA GLU A 101 1.36 -4.25 -1.00
C GLU A 101 -0.01 -3.55 -0.95
N VAL A 102 -0.27 -2.82 0.14
CA VAL A 102 -1.48 -1.99 0.28
C VAL A 102 -1.48 -0.86 -0.73
N GLU A 103 -0.38 -0.10 -0.85
CA GLU A 103 -0.26 1.00 -1.81
C GLU A 103 -0.43 0.55 -3.25
N ARG A 104 0.20 -0.56 -3.64
CA ARG A 104 0.04 -1.16 -4.96
C ARG A 104 -1.42 -1.47 -5.28
N SER A 105 -2.11 -2.04 -4.31
CA SER A 105 -3.52 -2.38 -4.46
C SER A 105 -4.39 -1.13 -4.57
N LEU A 106 -4.21 -0.15 -3.69
CA LEU A 106 -5.00 1.10 -3.70
C LEU A 106 -4.85 1.89 -5.00
N ARG A 107 -3.66 1.84 -5.64
CA ARG A 107 -3.41 2.56 -6.90
C ARG A 107 -4.31 2.11 -8.06
N VAL A 108 -4.78 0.87 -8.03
CA VAL A 108 -5.54 0.26 -9.14
C VAL A 108 -7.01 0.04 -8.81
N LEU A 109 -7.45 0.38 -7.60
CA LEU A 109 -8.84 0.25 -7.17
C LEU A 109 -9.65 1.48 -7.53
N ASP A 110 -10.94 1.24 -7.84
CA ASP A 110 -11.92 2.30 -8.06
C ASP A 110 -12.64 2.66 -6.76
N GLY A 111 -12.71 1.73 -5.81
CA GLY A 111 -13.32 1.94 -4.49
C GLY A 111 -12.82 0.96 -3.45
N ALA A 112 -13.19 1.15 -2.18
CA ALA A 112 -12.80 0.26 -1.10
C ALA A 112 -13.90 0.11 -0.03
N VAL A 113 -13.83 -1.02 0.69
CA VAL A 113 -14.59 -1.25 1.92
C VAL A 113 -13.62 -1.14 3.09
N ALA A 114 -13.82 -0.14 3.95
CA ALA A 114 -13.07 0.03 5.18
C ALA A 114 -13.79 -0.69 6.32
N VAL A 115 -13.17 -1.74 6.86
CA VAL A 115 -13.73 -2.57 7.93
C VAL A 115 -13.15 -2.12 9.26
N PHE A 116 -14.02 -1.76 10.20
CA PHE A 116 -13.66 -1.34 11.56
C PHE A 116 -14.17 -2.34 12.59
N ASP A 117 -13.43 -2.52 13.68
CA ASP A 117 -13.90 -3.31 14.84
C ASP A 117 -14.92 -2.49 15.62
N GLY A 118 -16.12 -3.02 15.82
CA GLY A 118 -17.22 -2.33 16.50
C GLY A 118 -16.94 -1.95 17.96
N LYS A 119 -15.95 -2.60 18.59
CA LYS A 119 -15.51 -2.26 19.95
C LYS A 119 -14.43 -1.20 19.94
N GLU A 120 -13.42 -1.33 19.08
CA GLU A 120 -12.22 -0.48 19.12
C GLU A 120 -12.39 0.80 18.25
N GLY A 121 -13.29 0.77 17.27
CA GLY A 121 -13.48 1.87 16.32
C GLY A 121 -12.28 2.03 15.40
N VAL A 122 -11.89 3.28 15.14
CA VAL A 122 -10.71 3.60 14.33
C VAL A 122 -9.43 3.38 15.13
N GLU A 123 -8.53 2.59 14.60
CA GLU A 123 -7.22 2.22 15.15
C GLU A 123 -6.10 2.78 14.26
N PRO A 124 -4.83 2.88 14.72
CA PRO A 124 -3.77 3.58 13.99
C PRO A 124 -3.48 3.04 12.60
N GLN A 125 -3.56 1.72 12.42
CA GLN A 125 -3.40 1.14 11.08
C GLN A 125 -4.56 1.51 10.18
N SER A 126 -5.78 1.64 10.74
CA SER A 126 -6.93 2.18 9.99
C SER A 126 -6.66 3.59 9.50
N GLU A 127 -6.06 4.46 10.34
CA GLU A 127 -5.68 5.81 9.93
C GLU A 127 -4.64 5.82 8.83
N THR A 128 -3.64 4.93 8.91
CA THR A 128 -2.59 4.83 7.89
C THR A 128 -3.15 4.41 6.55
N VAL A 129 -3.93 3.34 6.51
CA VAL A 129 -4.54 2.86 5.28
C VAL A 129 -5.57 3.87 4.73
N TRP A 130 -6.27 4.58 5.62
CA TRP A 130 -7.18 5.65 5.23
C TRP A 130 -6.45 6.80 4.53
N ARG A 131 -5.32 7.28 5.08
CA ARG A 131 -4.49 8.33 4.44
C ARG A 131 -3.92 7.87 3.11
N GLN A 132 -3.50 6.60 3.00
CA GLN A 132 -3.06 6.03 1.73
C GLN A 132 -4.18 6.03 0.70
N ALA A 133 -5.41 5.66 1.10
CA ALA A 133 -6.57 5.74 0.22
C ALA A 133 -6.92 7.19 -0.19
N ASP A 134 -6.69 8.17 0.69
CA ASP A 134 -6.84 9.60 0.35
C ASP A 134 -5.79 10.04 -0.68
N LYS A 135 -4.54 9.61 -0.53
CA LYS A 135 -3.45 9.89 -1.48
C LYS A 135 -3.81 9.46 -2.91
N TYR A 136 -4.45 8.29 -3.05
CA TYR A 136 -4.86 7.75 -4.35
C TYR A 136 -6.29 8.12 -4.73
N GLY A 137 -6.98 8.93 -3.95
CA GLY A 137 -8.33 9.38 -4.25
C GLY A 137 -9.40 8.29 -4.29
N VAL A 138 -9.23 7.21 -3.53
CA VAL A 138 -10.11 6.05 -3.54
C VAL A 138 -11.39 6.30 -2.72
N PRO A 139 -12.60 6.31 -3.33
CA PRO A 139 -13.87 6.34 -2.63
C PRO A 139 -14.08 5.12 -1.74
N ARG A 140 -14.77 5.29 -0.61
CA ARG A 140 -14.91 4.22 0.40
C ARG A 140 -16.30 4.16 0.99
N ILE A 141 -16.68 2.95 1.39
CA ILE A 141 -17.76 2.70 2.35
C ILE A 141 -17.16 2.15 3.65
N CYS A 142 -17.79 2.41 4.77
CA CYS A 142 -17.35 1.96 6.09
C CYS A 142 -18.25 0.82 6.56
N PHE A 143 -17.65 -0.28 7.01
CA PHE A 143 -18.36 -1.41 7.58
C PHE A 143 -17.91 -1.64 9.02
N ILE A 144 -18.76 -1.30 10.00
CA ILE A 144 -18.50 -1.56 11.42
C ILE A 144 -18.85 -3.01 11.71
N ASN A 145 -17.82 -3.83 11.80
CA ASN A 145 -17.86 -5.27 11.97
C ASN A 145 -17.82 -5.67 13.46
N LYS A 146 -18.06 -6.93 13.74
CA LYS A 146 -18.02 -7.50 15.10
C LYS A 146 -18.99 -6.87 16.08
N MET A 147 -20.16 -6.50 15.62
CA MET A 147 -21.24 -5.98 16.48
C MET A 147 -21.72 -6.99 17.55
N ASP A 148 -21.34 -8.27 17.39
CA ASP A 148 -21.58 -9.35 18.35
C ASP A 148 -20.55 -9.45 19.49
N LYS A 149 -19.44 -8.68 19.40
CA LYS A 149 -18.35 -8.70 20.38
C LYS A 149 -18.74 -7.94 21.65
N LEU A 150 -18.34 -8.46 22.82
CA LEU A 150 -18.55 -7.78 24.09
C LEU A 150 -17.87 -6.41 24.11
N GLY A 151 -18.64 -5.35 24.40
CA GLY A 151 -18.21 -3.97 24.37
C GLY A 151 -18.34 -3.30 22.99
N ALA A 152 -19.00 -3.94 22.00
CA ALA A 152 -19.26 -3.32 20.71
C ALA A 152 -20.23 -2.13 20.84
N ASP A 153 -19.82 -0.99 20.31
CA ASP A 153 -20.59 0.26 20.27
C ASP A 153 -20.51 0.92 18.89
N PHE A 154 -21.60 0.83 18.16
CA PHE A 154 -21.72 1.41 16.82
C PHE A 154 -21.51 2.93 16.82
N TYR A 155 -22.14 3.62 17.75
CA TYR A 155 -22.14 5.09 17.81
C TYR A 155 -20.75 5.65 18.17
N TYR A 156 -20.07 5.00 19.10
CA TYR A 156 -18.67 5.26 19.39
C TYR A 156 -17.79 5.07 18.14
N SER A 157 -17.97 3.96 17.43
CA SER A 157 -17.20 3.68 16.22
C SER A 157 -17.43 4.72 15.13
N VAL A 158 -18.68 5.19 14.94
CA VAL A 158 -19.00 6.28 14.01
C VAL A 158 -18.33 7.59 14.43
N ASP A 159 -18.32 7.92 15.74
CA ASP A 159 -17.66 9.12 16.25
C ASP A 159 -16.14 9.07 16.02
N THR A 160 -15.51 7.90 16.15
CA THR A 160 -14.08 7.77 15.85
C THR A 160 -13.74 8.00 14.38
N ILE A 161 -14.63 7.67 13.44
CA ILE A 161 -14.46 8.00 12.01
C ILE A 161 -14.39 9.52 11.84
N LYS A 162 -15.27 10.25 12.53
CA LYS A 162 -15.30 11.70 12.49
C LYS A 162 -14.09 12.33 13.17
N THR A 163 -13.76 11.89 14.38
CA THR A 163 -12.77 12.54 15.23
C THR A 163 -11.33 12.18 14.90
N LYS A 164 -11.06 10.93 14.52
CA LYS A 164 -9.70 10.45 14.21
C LYS A 164 -9.35 10.54 12.72
N LEU A 165 -10.31 10.28 11.83
CA LEU A 165 -10.07 10.33 10.39
C LEU A 165 -10.40 11.70 9.78
N GLY A 166 -11.11 12.58 10.51
CA GLY A 166 -11.61 13.85 9.98
C GLY A 166 -12.62 13.65 8.83
N ALA A 167 -13.20 12.46 8.71
CA ALA A 167 -14.12 12.09 7.66
C ALA A 167 -15.58 12.38 8.05
N THR A 168 -16.44 12.61 7.05
CA THR A 168 -17.87 12.80 7.26
C THR A 168 -18.59 11.46 7.14
N PRO A 169 -19.04 10.84 8.25
CA PRO A 169 -19.79 9.60 8.20
C PRO A 169 -21.21 9.86 7.70
N LEU A 170 -21.66 9.05 6.76
CA LEU A 170 -23.02 9.05 6.23
C LEU A 170 -23.72 7.79 6.74
N VAL A 171 -24.38 7.88 7.87
CA VAL A 171 -25.01 6.73 8.53
C VAL A 171 -26.20 6.25 7.72
N VAL A 172 -26.10 5.06 7.11
CA VAL A 172 -27.17 4.46 6.29
C VAL A 172 -27.85 3.29 6.96
N GLN A 173 -27.26 2.79 8.04
CA GLN A 173 -27.83 1.70 8.84
C GLN A 173 -27.63 1.95 10.35
N LEU A 174 -28.54 1.39 11.15
CA LEU A 174 -28.39 1.31 12.60
C LEU A 174 -28.43 -0.15 13.04
N PRO A 175 -27.69 -0.55 14.10
CA PRO A 175 -27.73 -1.92 14.62
C PRO A 175 -29.03 -2.18 15.39
N ILE A 176 -29.54 -3.40 15.27
CA ILE A 176 -30.59 -3.94 16.12
C ILE A 176 -29.95 -4.80 17.20
N GLY A 177 -29.89 -4.28 18.42
CA GLY A 177 -29.13 -4.87 19.50
C GLY A 177 -27.62 -4.67 19.37
N ALA A 178 -26.87 -5.18 20.33
CA ALA A 178 -25.41 -5.20 20.35
C ALA A 178 -24.92 -6.45 21.10
N GLU A 179 -23.66 -6.81 20.94
CA GLU A 179 -23.06 -7.97 21.58
C GLU A 179 -23.84 -9.27 21.28
N ASN A 180 -24.16 -10.06 22.30
CA ASN A 180 -24.91 -11.30 22.11
C ASN A 180 -26.34 -11.10 21.58
N ASP A 181 -26.90 -9.90 21.77
CA ASP A 181 -28.26 -9.54 21.34
C ASP A 181 -28.29 -8.91 19.94
N PHE A 182 -27.16 -8.84 19.25
CA PHE A 182 -27.09 -8.32 17.88
C PHE A 182 -27.90 -9.23 16.93
N ALA A 183 -29.05 -8.73 16.48
CA ALA A 183 -30.01 -9.49 15.68
C ALA A 183 -30.03 -9.08 14.20
N GLY A 184 -29.66 -7.84 13.89
CA GLY A 184 -29.76 -7.33 12.52
C GLY A 184 -29.49 -5.84 12.41
N VAL A 185 -30.01 -5.24 11.34
CA VAL A 185 -29.79 -3.82 11.03
C VAL A 185 -31.08 -3.14 10.59
N VAL A 186 -31.18 -1.85 10.90
CA VAL A 186 -32.23 -0.97 10.34
C VAL A 186 -31.65 -0.29 9.10
N ASP A 187 -32.31 -0.43 7.96
CA ASP A 187 -32.01 0.28 6.74
C ASP A 187 -32.72 1.66 6.75
N LEU A 188 -31.95 2.72 6.86
CA LEU A 188 -32.46 4.09 6.89
C LEU A 188 -32.92 4.61 5.53
N ILE A 189 -32.51 3.96 4.43
CA ILE A 189 -32.97 4.32 3.08
C ILE A 189 -34.41 3.84 2.87
N ARG A 190 -34.71 2.62 3.28
CA ARG A 190 -36.05 1.99 3.14
C ARG A 190 -36.94 2.15 4.37
N MET A 191 -36.36 2.52 5.49
CA MET A 191 -37.04 2.51 6.79
C MET A 191 -37.66 1.14 7.11
N LYS A 192 -36.83 0.11 6.98
CA LYS A 192 -37.14 -1.28 7.30
C LYS A 192 -36.02 -1.90 8.12
N ALA A 193 -36.37 -2.96 8.84
CA ALA A 193 -35.40 -3.76 9.59
C ALA A 193 -35.10 -5.06 8.83
N TYR A 194 -33.82 -5.44 8.79
CA TYR A 194 -33.34 -6.73 8.32
C TYR A 194 -32.89 -7.53 9.51
N VAL A 195 -33.55 -8.66 9.77
CA VAL A 195 -33.32 -9.50 10.94
C VAL A 195 -32.90 -10.89 10.50
N TRP A 196 -31.74 -11.35 10.96
CA TRP A 196 -31.27 -12.71 10.74
C TRP A 196 -31.78 -13.62 11.86
N ASN A 197 -32.54 -14.64 11.47
CA ASN A 197 -32.95 -15.68 12.38
C ASN A 197 -31.83 -16.72 12.47
N ASP A 198 -31.45 -17.11 13.70
CA ASP A 198 -30.41 -18.13 13.92
C ASP A 198 -30.95 -19.54 13.57
N VAL A 199 -31.28 -19.74 12.29
CA VAL A 199 -31.67 -21.06 11.77
C VAL A 199 -30.39 -21.88 11.62
N LYS A 200 -30.31 -23.02 12.28
CA LYS A 200 -29.20 -23.96 12.11
C LYS A 200 -29.08 -24.34 10.61
N ASP A 201 -27.87 -24.27 10.09
CA ASP A 201 -27.48 -24.62 8.73
C ASP A 201 -27.81 -23.60 7.61
N ASP A 202 -28.35 -22.42 7.93
CA ASP A 202 -28.64 -21.37 6.93
C ASP A 202 -27.43 -20.47 6.60
N MET A 203 -26.43 -20.44 7.46
CA MET A 203 -25.22 -19.61 7.30
C MET A 203 -25.54 -18.14 6.95
N GLY A 204 -26.63 -17.60 7.52
CA GLY A 204 -27.07 -16.22 7.29
C GLY A 204 -27.53 -15.92 5.85
N ALA A 205 -27.81 -16.93 5.04
CA ALA A 205 -28.24 -16.76 3.65
C ALA A 205 -29.55 -16.01 3.52
N HIS A 206 -30.44 -16.14 4.50
CA HIS A 206 -31.75 -15.49 4.52
C HIS A 206 -31.92 -14.60 5.75
N TYR A 207 -32.56 -13.48 5.51
CA TYR A 207 -33.00 -12.57 6.57
C TYR A 207 -34.42 -12.10 6.29
N ASP A 208 -35.15 -11.79 7.35
CA ASP A 208 -36.52 -11.27 7.25
C ASP A 208 -36.49 -9.75 7.15
N THR A 209 -37.33 -9.22 6.26
CA THR A 209 -37.58 -7.77 6.20
C THR A 209 -38.83 -7.48 7.03
N THR A 210 -38.66 -6.71 8.09
CA THR A 210 -39.73 -6.37 9.04
C THR A 210 -39.86 -4.87 9.24
N ASP A 211 -40.86 -4.45 10.00
CA ASP A 211 -40.94 -3.07 10.47
C ASP A 211 -39.85 -2.81 11.53
N ILE A 212 -39.46 -1.56 11.67
CA ILE A 212 -38.45 -1.15 12.64
C ILE A 212 -38.96 -1.44 14.06
N PRO A 213 -38.14 -2.04 14.93
CA PRO A 213 -38.50 -2.21 16.35
C PRO A 213 -38.92 -0.89 17.01
N ALA A 214 -39.99 -0.93 17.82
CA ALA A 214 -40.60 0.28 18.40
C ALA A 214 -39.62 1.10 19.25
N ASP A 215 -38.65 0.47 19.89
CA ASP A 215 -37.60 1.09 20.70
C ASP A 215 -36.53 1.80 19.85
N LEU A 216 -36.42 1.48 18.57
CA LEU A 216 -35.49 2.11 17.63
C LEU A 216 -36.16 3.11 16.68
N GLN A 217 -37.48 3.22 16.67
CA GLN A 217 -38.23 4.02 15.73
C GLN A 217 -37.81 5.49 15.75
N ASP A 218 -37.85 6.13 16.91
CA ASP A 218 -37.51 7.54 17.08
C ASP A 218 -36.05 7.82 16.66
N LYS A 219 -35.16 6.90 16.99
CA LYS A 219 -33.74 7.00 16.62
C LYS A 219 -33.51 6.84 15.12
N ALA A 220 -34.23 5.91 14.50
CA ALA A 220 -34.19 5.71 13.05
C ALA A 220 -34.71 6.94 12.29
N GLU A 221 -35.80 7.55 12.79
CA GLU A 221 -36.34 8.79 12.21
C GLU A 221 -35.35 9.97 12.32
N GLN A 222 -34.69 10.10 13.49
CA GLN A 222 -33.64 11.11 13.67
C GLN A 222 -32.48 10.91 12.68
N TYR A 223 -31.89 9.70 12.62
CA TYR A 223 -30.77 9.43 11.72
C TYR A 223 -31.17 9.49 10.25
N ARG A 224 -32.42 9.15 9.91
CA ARG A 224 -32.92 9.34 8.56
C ARG A 224 -32.98 10.83 8.21
N ALA A 225 -33.45 11.68 9.10
CA ALA A 225 -33.48 13.12 8.85
C ALA A 225 -32.07 13.67 8.61
N GLU A 226 -31.09 13.29 9.44
CA GLU A 226 -29.69 13.64 9.24
C GLU A 226 -29.12 13.12 7.90
N LEU A 227 -29.50 11.91 7.50
CA LEU A 227 -29.13 11.33 6.19
C LEU A 227 -29.72 12.15 5.04
N LEU A 228 -31.03 12.50 5.11
CA LEU A 228 -31.70 13.28 4.07
C LEU A 228 -31.11 14.69 3.95
N ASP A 229 -30.78 15.34 5.06
CA ASP A 229 -30.11 16.65 5.07
C ASP A 229 -28.78 16.59 4.31
N GLN A 230 -27.92 15.59 4.62
CA GLN A 230 -26.63 15.41 3.97
C GLN A 230 -26.78 15.06 2.47
N VAL A 231 -27.73 14.20 2.14
CA VAL A 231 -28.00 13.79 0.75
C VAL A 231 -28.54 14.94 -0.07
N ALA A 232 -29.45 15.74 0.48
CA ALA A 232 -30.01 16.91 -0.19
C ALA A 232 -28.93 17.94 -0.56
N GLU A 233 -27.94 18.15 0.31
CA GLU A 233 -26.82 19.07 0.05
C GLU A 233 -25.93 18.64 -1.14
N SER A 234 -26.01 17.40 -1.57
CA SER A 234 -25.19 16.87 -2.69
C SER A 234 -25.57 17.42 -4.06
N ASP A 235 -26.78 17.97 -4.20
CA ASP A 235 -27.31 18.40 -5.49
C ASP A 235 -28.38 19.48 -5.31
N GLU A 236 -28.33 20.56 -6.12
CA GLU A 236 -29.29 21.66 -6.03
C GLU A 236 -30.74 21.21 -6.26
N GLU A 237 -30.98 20.28 -7.20
CA GLU A 237 -32.32 19.77 -7.51
C GLU A 237 -32.87 18.92 -6.36
N LEU A 238 -32.02 18.08 -5.74
CA LEU A 238 -32.38 17.30 -4.56
C LEU A 238 -32.67 18.21 -3.34
N LEU A 239 -31.88 19.26 -3.17
CA LEU A 239 -32.08 20.22 -2.08
C LEU A 239 -33.41 20.97 -2.24
N GLU A 240 -33.73 21.49 -3.45
CA GLU A 240 -34.99 22.18 -3.72
C GLU A 240 -36.19 21.25 -3.45
N LYS A 241 -36.14 20.03 -3.94
CA LYS A 241 -37.17 19.03 -3.71
C LYS A 241 -37.37 18.67 -2.24
N TYR A 242 -36.27 18.47 -1.53
CA TYR A 242 -36.32 18.15 -0.09
C TYR A 242 -36.88 19.31 0.74
N LEU A 243 -36.52 20.56 0.41
CA LEU A 243 -37.10 21.75 1.04
C LEU A 243 -38.58 21.93 0.80
N GLU A 244 -39.07 21.52 -0.39
CA GLU A 244 -40.52 21.61 -0.74
C GLU A 244 -41.34 20.46 -0.11
N SER A 245 -40.85 19.23 -0.15
CA SER A 245 -41.61 18.03 0.22
C SER A 245 -41.29 17.45 1.58
N GLY A 246 -40.11 17.74 2.12
CA GLY A 246 -39.56 17.13 3.34
C GLY A 246 -39.09 15.68 3.19
N GLU A 247 -39.17 15.12 1.97
CA GLU A 247 -38.84 13.72 1.68
C GLU A 247 -38.17 13.55 0.31
N LEU A 248 -37.34 12.52 0.15
CA LEU A 248 -36.73 12.06 -1.08
C LEU A 248 -37.12 10.60 -1.34
N THR A 249 -37.23 10.22 -2.60
CA THR A 249 -37.43 8.82 -2.98
C THR A 249 -36.21 7.96 -2.72
N GLU A 250 -36.37 6.64 -2.63
CA GLU A 250 -35.27 5.69 -2.43
C GLU A 250 -34.16 5.85 -3.49
N ASP A 251 -34.53 6.03 -4.76
CA ASP A 251 -33.57 6.19 -5.87
C ASP A 251 -32.81 7.51 -5.78
N GLU A 252 -33.45 8.60 -5.36
CA GLU A 252 -32.81 9.90 -5.14
C GLU A 252 -31.84 9.85 -3.97
N ILE A 253 -32.21 9.18 -2.88
CA ILE A 253 -31.32 8.97 -1.72
C ILE A 253 -30.10 8.17 -2.16
N ARG A 254 -30.27 7.08 -2.90
CA ARG A 254 -29.16 6.25 -3.41
C ARG A 254 -28.25 7.03 -4.35
N SER A 255 -28.83 7.80 -5.26
CA SER A 255 -28.09 8.65 -6.19
C SER A 255 -27.25 9.70 -5.45
N GLY A 256 -27.82 10.36 -4.45
CA GLY A 256 -27.11 11.36 -3.63
C GLY A 256 -26.01 10.73 -2.78
N ILE A 257 -26.26 9.58 -2.15
CA ILE A 257 -25.24 8.81 -1.42
C ILE A 257 -24.07 8.46 -2.36
N ARG A 258 -24.38 7.94 -3.56
CA ARG A 258 -23.36 7.61 -4.56
C ARG A 258 -22.52 8.81 -4.94
N LYS A 259 -23.15 9.96 -5.22
CA LYS A 259 -22.47 11.21 -5.59
C LYS A 259 -21.52 11.68 -4.48
N LEU A 260 -21.98 11.72 -3.24
CA LEU A 260 -21.16 12.08 -2.07
C LEU A 260 -19.98 11.11 -1.87
N THR A 261 -20.21 9.81 -2.07
CA THR A 261 -19.19 8.77 -1.92
C THR A 261 -18.12 8.87 -3.00
N ILE A 262 -18.51 9.00 -4.27
CA ILE A 262 -17.57 9.10 -5.40
C ILE A 262 -16.74 10.37 -5.29
N ASN A 263 -17.34 11.49 -4.88
CA ASN A 263 -16.64 12.76 -4.64
C ASN A 263 -15.79 12.74 -3.35
N ARG A 264 -15.93 11.73 -2.52
CA ARG A 264 -15.24 11.61 -1.21
C ARG A 264 -15.61 12.72 -0.22
N GLU A 265 -16.82 13.23 -0.33
CA GLU A 265 -17.37 14.26 0.56
C GLU A 265 -17.97 13.65 1.83
N ALA A 266 -18.58 12.46 1.69
CA ALA A 266 -19.09 11.66 2.80
C ALA A 266 -18.95 10.17 2.52
N TYR A 267 -18.94 9.37 3.59
CA TYR A 267 -18.67 7.94 3.52
C TYR A 267 -19.81 7.14 4.15
N PRO A 268 -20.53 6.31 3.37
CA PRO A 268 -21.59 5.46 3.91
C PRO A 268 -21.09 4.56 5.03
N VAL A 269 -21.81 4.52 6.15
CA VAL A 269 -21.50 3.68 7.30
C VAL A 269 -22.58 2.64 7.48
N LEU A 270 -22.17 1.38 7.42
CA LEU A 270 -22.95 0.19 7.63
C LEU A 270 -22.43 -0.58 8.84
N CYS A 271 -23.20 -1.54 9.32
CA CYS A 271 -22.79 -2.39 10.44
C CYS A 271 -23.18 -3.85 10.24
N GLY A 272 -22.50 -4.73 10.98
CA GLY A 272 -22.76 -6.15 10.92
C GLY A 272 -21.84 -6.98 11.81
N SER A 273 -21.94 -8.27 11.65
CA SER A 273 -20.99 -9.25 12.18
C SER A 273 -20.73 -10.31 11.13
N ALA A 274 -19.60 -10.22 10.48
CA ALA A 274 -19.19 -11.20 9.47
C ALA A 274 -19.06 -12.60 10.10
N PHE A 275 -18.58 -12.69 11.33
CA PHE A 275 -18.47 -13.95 12.07
C PHE A 275 -19.82 -14.61 12.36
N LYS A 276 -20.86 -13.82 12.63
CA LYS A 276 -22.24 -14.28 12.87
C LYS A 276 -23.09 -14.29 11.60
N ASP A 277 -22.49 -14.11 10.44
CA ASP A 277 -23.18 -14.15 9.14
C ASP A 277 -24.29 -13.10 8.98
N LYS A 278 -24.15 -11.92 9.63
CA LYS A 278 -25.17 -10.85 9.66
C LYS A 278 -24.64 -9.55 9.04
N GLY A 279 -25.38 -8.97 8.12
CA GLY A 279 -25.12 -7.64 7.57
C GLY A 279 -24.25 -7.59 6.30
N VAL A 280 -23.70 -8.71 5.82
CA VAL A 280 -22.80 -8.73 4.66
C VAL A 280 -23.54 -8.54 3.34
N GLN A 281 -24.75 -9.10 3.18
CA GLN A 281 -25.52 -8.92 1.94
C GLN A 281 -25.95 -7.44 1.73
N PRO A 282 -26.48 -6.71 2.73
CA PRO A 282 -26.69 -5.28 2.61
C PRO A 282 -25.41 -4.47 2.33
N MET A 283 -24.27 -4.91 2.85
CA MET A 283 -22.99 -4.30 2.49
C MET A 283 -22.64 -4.51 1.01
N LEU A 284 -22.87 -5.70 0.46
CA LEU A 284 -22.68 -5.96 -0.99
C LEU A 284 -23.62 -5.10 -1.85
N ASP A 285 -24.85 -4.89 -1.39
CA ASP A 285 -25.76 -3.95 -2.03
C ASP A 285 -25.21 -2.53 -2.02
N ALA A 286 -24.65 -2.07 -0.89
CA ALA A 286 -24.03 -0.75 -0.78
C ALA A 286 -22.77 -0.62 -1.65
N VAL A 287 -21.98 -1.70 -1.81
CA VAL A 287 -20.83 -1.72 -2.74
C VAL A 287 -21.25 -1.39 -4.16
N VAL A 288 -22.29 -2.06 -4.67
CA VAL A 288 -22.73 -1.85 -6.06
C VAL A 288 -23.51 -0.56 -6.25
N ASP A 289 -24.22 -0.10 -5.22
CA ASP A 289 -25.01 1.13 -5.25
C ASP A 289 -24.14 2.39 -5.10
N SER A 290 -23.13 2.39 -4.24
CA SER A 290 -22.41 3.59 -3.80
C SER A 290 -20.98 3.72 -4.33
N LEU A 291 -20.27 2.61 -4.56
CA LEU A 291 -18.89 2.67 -5.06
C LEU A 291 -18.86 2.87 -6.58
N PRO A 292 -17.83 3.56 -7.10
CA PRO A 292 -17.75 3.86 -8.52
C PRO A 292 -17.53 2.62 -9.39
N SER A 293 -18.01 2.71 -10.62
CA SER A 293 -17.61 1.87 -11.74
C SER A 293 -16.37 2.43 -12.42
N PRO A 294 -15.73 1.70 -13.35
CA PRO A 294 -14.64 2.24 -14.16
C PRO A 294 -15.03 3.47 -15.01
N GLU A 295 -16.32 3.68 -15.29
CA GLU A 295 -16.80 4.86 -16.03
C GLU A 295 -16.98 6.10 -15.12
N ASP A 296 -17.18 5.90 -13.83
CA ASP A 296 -17.34 7.01 -12.86
C ASP A 296 -16.02 7.63 -12.43
N VAL A 297 -14.90 6.89 -12.57
CA VAL A 297 -13.57 7.42 -12.24
C VAL A 297 -13.05 8.26 -13.41
N PRO A 298 -12.27 9.33 -13.12
CA PRO A 298 -11.65 10.12 -14.17
C PRO A 298 -10.82 9.24 -15.14
N SER A 299 -10.78 9.66 -16.42
CA SER A 299 -9.86 9.04 -17.39
C SER A 299 -8.46 9.03 -16.84
N ILE A 300 -7.70 7.96 -17.12
CA ILE A 300 -6.32 7.91 -16.66
C ILE A 300 -5.45 8.85 -17.48
N VAL A 301 -4.74 9.72 -16.80
CA VAL A 301 -3.73 10.60 -17.39
C VAL A 301 -2.37 9.93 -17.28
N GLY A 302 -1.67 9.87 -18.39
CA GLY A 302 -0.28 9.47 -18.46
C GLY A 302 0.53 10.48 -19.27
N PHE A 303 1.79 10.17 -19.51
CA PHE A 303 2.72 11.05 -20.21
C PHE A 303 3.30 10.35 -21.43
N ASP A 304 3.74 11.14 -22.42
CA ASP A 304 4.55 10.58 -23.50
C ASP A 304 5.91 10.11 -22.91
N PRO A 305 6.29 8.83 -23.11
CA PRO A 305 7.55 8.32 -22.57
C PRO A 305 8.80 9.09 -23.00
N LYS A 306 8.70 9.90 -24.07
CA LYS A 306 9.79 10.72 -24.60
C LYS A 306 9.71 12.18 -24.20
N ASP A 307 8.56 12.62 -23.71
CA ASP A 307 8.30 14.02 -23.32
C ASP A 307 7.30 14.06 -22.18
N GLU A 308 7.79 14.01 -20.96
CA GLU A 308 6.97 14.01 -19.72
C GLU A 308 6.12 15.28 -19.54
N SER A 309 6.38 16.34 -20.33
CA SER A 309 5.54 17.54 -20.33
C SER A 309 4.25 17.38 -21.16
N HIS A 310 4.15 16.30 -21.95
CA HIS A 310 2.99 16.01 -22.78
C HIS A 310 2.07 14.98 -22.13
N GLU A 311 0.97 15.45 -21.55
CA GLU A 311 -0.08 14.60 -20.95
C GLU A 311 -0.91 13.92 -22.04
N ILE A 312 -1.27 12.67 -21.80
CA ILE A 312 -2.09 11.82 -22.67
C ILE A 312 -3.23 11.23 -21.86
N ASP A 313 -4.46 11.47 -22.26
CA ASP A 313 -5.65 10.86 -21.68
C ASP A 313 -5.97 9.51 -22.30
N ARG A 314 -6.48 8.57 -21.49
CA ARG A 314 -7.03 7.29 -21.90
C ARG A 314 -8.37 7.04 -21.20
N HIS A 315 -9.37 6.70 -22.00
CA HIS A 315 -10.72 6.41 -21.51
C HIS A 315 -10.91 4.89 -21.32
N PRO A 316 -11.77 4.46 -20.42
CA PRO A 316 -12.04 3.05 -20.17
C PRO A 316 -12.90 2.42 -21.26
N THR A 317 -12.44 2.48 -22.49
CA THR A 317 -13.12 1.93 -23.69
C THR A 317 -12.16 1.04 -24.46
N THR A 318 -12.71 0.02 -25.14
CA THR A 318 -11.96 -0.87 -26.03
C THR A 318 -11.50 -0.18 -27.32
N ASP A 319 -12.06 0.97 -27.66
CA ASP A 319 -11.73 1.73 -28.87
C ASP A 319 -10.45 2.56 -28.70
N ASP A 320 -10.09 2.92 -27.47
CA ASP A 320 -8.84 3.59 -27.16
C ASP A 320 -7.63 2.64 -27.28
N PRO A 321 -6.44 3.15 -27.55
CA PRO A 321 -5.22 2.35 -27.54
C PRO A 321 -5.02 1.66 -26.18
N PHE A 322 -4.51 0.41 -26.20
CA PHE A 322 -4.28 -0.36 -24.99
C PHE A 322 -3.30 0.34 -24.03
N ALA A 323 -3.71 0.43 -22.76
CA ALA A 323 -2.87 0.87 -21.66
C ALA A 323 -3.25 0.13 -20.37
N ALA A 324 -2.24 -0.41 -19.69
CA ALA A 324 -2.39 -1.14 -18.44
C ALA A 324 -1.23 -0.88 -17.49
N LEU A 325 -1.50 -0.90 -16.19
CA LEU A 325 -0.51 -0.77 -15.14
C LEU A 325 -0.27 -2.13 -14.47
N VAL A 326 0.99 -2.50 -14.35
CA VAL A 326 1.43 -3.68 -13.60
C VAL A 326 1.50 -3.33 -12.13
N PHE A 327 0.62 -3.89 -11.32
CA PHE A 327 0.58 -3.56 -9.89
C PHE A 327 1.09 -4.68 -8.98
N LYS A 328 1.19 -5.92 -9.49
CA LYS A 328 1.69 -7.05 -8.72
C LYS A 328 2.36 -8.08 -9.63
N ILE A 329 3.41 -8.70 -9.11
CA ILE A 329 4.04 -9.88 -9.71
C ILE A 329 4.02 -11.00 -8.67
N SER A 330 3.77 -12.22 -9.12
CA SER A 330 3.85 -13.44 -8.32
C SER A 330 4.53 -14.54 -9.10
N THR A 331 5.17 -15.48 -8.42
CA THR A 331 5.81 -16.63 -9.06
C THR A 331 4.92 -17.87 -8.96
N HIS A 332 4.62 -18.46 -10.10
CA HIS A 332 3.83 -19.70 -10.17
C HIS A 332 4.70 -20.88 -10.61
N PRO A 333 4.56 -22.07 -9.98
CA PRO A 333 5.41 -23.24 -10.28
C PRO A 333 5.40 -23.69 -11.75
N PHE A 334 4.26 -23.56 -12.46
CA PHE A 334 4.09 -24.02 -13.84
C PHE A 334 4.18 -22.91 -14.88
N TYR A 335 3.69 -21.71 -14.56
CA TYR A 335 3.62 -20.58 -15.51
C TYR A 335 4.79 -19.62 -15.37
N GLY A 336 5.60 -19.77 -14.35
CA GLY A 336 6.67 -18.83 -14.04
C GLY A 336 6.12 -17.52 -13.49
N LYS A 337 6.40 -16.41 -14.15
CA LYS A 337 5.95 -15.07 -13.71
C LYS A 337 4.46 -14.87 -14.07
N LEU A 338 3.65 -14.58 -13.05
CA LEU A 338 2.27 -14.09 -13.16
C LEU A 338 2.30 -12.58 -12.97
N VAL A 339 1.83 -11.83 -13.97
CA VAL A 339 1.85 -10.37 -13.99
C VAL A 339 0.42 -9.86 -13.87
N PHE A 340 0.08 -9.29 -12.72
CA PHE A 340 -1.24 -8.73 -12.45
C PHE A 340 -1.32 -7.30 -12.99
N VAL A 341 -2.33 -7.05 -13.81
CA VAL A 341 -2.50 -5.78 -14.51
C VAL A 341 -3.91 -5.22 -14.31
N ARG A 342 -3.99 -3.91 -14.14
CA ARG A 342 -5.22 -3.15 -14.32
C ARG A 342 -5.22 -2.60 -15.74
N VAL A 343 -6.21 -2.99 -16.54
CA VAL A 343 -6.40 -2.45 -17.89
C VAL A 343 -7.23 -1.18 -17.82
N TYR A 344 -6.67 -0.06 -18.23
CA TYR A 344 -7.35 1.23 -18.20
C TYR A 344 -8.02 1.58 -19.54
N SER A 345 -7.43 1.15 -20.65
CA SER A 345 -7.99 1.40 -22.00
C SER A 345 -7.63 0.28 -22.96
N GLY A 346 -8.40 0.18 -24.03
CA GLY A 346 -8.16 -0.76 -25.11
C GLY A 346 -8.45 -2.22 -24.76
N ALA A 347 -7.96 -3.11 -25.59
CA ALA A 347 -8.03 -4.55 -25.39
C ALA A 347 -6.81 -5.25 -25.95
N VAL A 348 -6.44 -6.40 -25.35
CA VAL A 348 -5.34 -7.26 -25.80
C VAL A 348 -5.75 -8.71 -25.71
N LYS A 349 -5.25 -9.54 -26.65
CA LYS A 349 -5.52 -10.98 -26.74
C LYS A 349 -4.26 -11.79 -26.49
N PRO A 350 -4.38 -13.07 -26.09
CA PRO A 350 -3.25 -13.97 -26.07
C PRO A 350 -2.55 -14.05 -27.43
N GLY A 351 -1.24 -13.87 -27.43
CA GLY A 351 -0.41 -13.82 -28.64
C GLY A 351 -0.03 -12.43 -29.11
N ASP A 352 -0.72 -11.40 -28.66
CA ASP A 352 -0.43 -10.01 -28.99
C ASP A 352 0.89 -9.54 -28.38
N THR A 353 1.47 -8.53 -29.00
CA THR A 353 2.69 -7.87 -28.51
C THR A 353 2.32 -6.50 -27.93
N VAL A 354 2.78 -6.23 -26.72
CA VAL A 354 2.62 -4.93 -26.02
C VAL A 354 4.00 -4.32 -25.80
N LEU A 355 4.04 -3.01 -25.65
CA LEU A 355 5.22 -2.26 -25.26
C LEU A 355 5.22 -2.05 -23.75
N ASP A 356 6.28 -2.47 -23.09
CA ASP A 356 6.64 -1.97 -21.77
C ASP A 356 7.31 -0.60 -21.97
N SER A 357 6.56 0.48 -21.76
CA SER A 357 7.03 1.85 -22.01
C SER A 357 8.06 2.32 -20.98
N THR A 358 8.02 1.76 -19.76
CA THR A 358 8.96 2.07 -18.68
C THR A 358 10.37 1.59 -19.02
N LYS A 359 10.49 0.45 -19.69
CA LYS A 359 11.77 -0.18 -20.06
C LYS A 359 12.07 -0.14 -21.55
N GLU A 360 11.16 0.43 -22.35
CA GLU A 360 11.24 0.48 -23.83
C GLU A 360 11.43 -0.91 -24.46
N LYS A 361 10.76 -1.94 -23.89
CA LYS A 361 10.86 -3.33 -24.36
C LYS A 361 9.52 -3.87 -24.84
N LYS A 362 9.59 -4.64 -25.93
CA LYS A 362 8.41 -5.37 -26.42
C LYS A 362 8.25 -6.68 -25.67
N GLU A 363 7.05 -6.93 -25.21
CA GLU A 363 6.67 -8.13 -24.49
C GLU A 363 5.52 -8.84 -25.21
N ARG A 364 5.52 -10.16 -25.20
CA ARG A 364 4.46 -10.96 -25.82
C ARG A 364 3.57 -11.56 -24.75
N VAL A 365 2.28 -11.28 -24.82
CA VAL A 365 1.27 -11.83 -23.92
C VAL A 365 1.02 -13.29 -24.32
N GLY A 366 1.37 -14.23 -23.45
CA GLY A 366 1.21 -15.68 -23.71
C GLY A 366 -0.21 -16.13 -23.41
N LYS A 367 -0.66 -16.01 -22.16
CA LYS A 367 -2.01 -16.34 -21.70
C LYS A 367 -2.56 -15.20 -20.85
N ILE A 368 -3.87 -15.13 -20.76
CA ILE A 368 -4.59 -14.17 -19.93
C ILE A 368 -5.53 -14.93 -19.02
N PHE A 369 -5.51 -14.59 -17.72
CA PHE A 369 -6.38 -15.19 -16.71
C PHE A 369 -7.17 -14.14 -15.95
N GLN A 370 -8.37 -14.49 -15.52
CA GLN A 370 -9.02 -13.91 -14.33
C GLN A 370 -8.75 -14.85 -13.16
N MET A 371 -8.24 -14.28 -12.06
CA MET A 371 -7.89 -15.06 -10.88
C MET A 371 -9.08 -15.26 -9.93
N HIS A 372 -9.04 -16.39 -9.24
CA HIS A 372 -9.84 -16.65 -8.06
C HIS A 372 -8.89 -17.18 -6.98
N ALA A 373 -8.35 -16.28 -6.20
CA ALA A 373 -7.23 -16.53 -5.28
C ALA A 373 -6.06 -17.21 -6.02
N ASP A 374 -5.82 -18.49 -5.80
CA ASP A 374 -4.77 -19.29 -6.44
C ASP A 374 -5.19 -19.99 -7.74
N LYS A 375 -6.48 -19.88 -8.14
CA LYS A 375 -7.01 -20.58 -9.32
C LYS A 375 -7.08 -19.66 -10.54
N GLU A 376 -6.55 -20.14 -11.66
CA GLU A 376 -6.51 -19.43 -12.93
C GLU A 376 -7.72 -19.78 -13.81
N ASN A 377 -8.48 -18.78 -14.23
CA ASN A 377 -9.56 -18.94 -15.20
C ASN A 377 -9.14 -18.26 -16.52
N PRO A 378 -8.90 -19.01 -17.59
CA PRO A 378 -8.47 -18.44 -18.87
C PRO A 378 -9.58 -17.59 -19.48
N VAL A 379 -9.19 -16.49 -20.10
CA VAL A 379 -10.06 -15.58 -20.85
C VAL A 379 -9.46 -15.31 -22.23
N ASP A 380 -10.33 -15.00 -23.21
CA ASP A 380 -9.94 -14.81 -24.61
C ASP A 380 -9.42 -13.40 -24.91
N ALA A 381 -9.68 -12.45 -24.03
CA ALA A 381 -9.18 -11.07 -24.13
C ALA A 381 -9.11 -10.43 -22.75
N ALA A 382 -8.22 -9.43 -22.60
CA ALA A 382 -8.21 -8.49 -21.51
C ALA A 382 -8.73 -7.14 -22.04
N GLU A 383 -9.77 -6.61 -21.43
CA GLU A 383 -10.47 -5.41 -21.87
C GLU A 383 -10.43 -4.32 -20.81
N ALA A 384 -10.55 -3.06 -21.22
CA ALA A 384 -10.57 -1.91 -20.36
C ALA A 384 -11.53 -2.05 -19.18
N GLY A 385 -11.19 -1.49 -18.04
CA GLY A 385 -12.00 -1.46 -16.82
C GLY A 385 -11.83 -2.65 -15.88
N ASN A 386 -11.10 -3.70 -16.26
CA ASN A 386 -10.95 -4.92 -15.49
C ASN A 386 -9.50 -5.20 -15.01
N ILE A 387 -9.38 -6.17 -14.13
CA ILE A 387 -8.12 -6.69 -13.60
C ILE A 387 -7.88 -8.09 -14.17
N TYR A 388 -6.67 -8.31 -14.70
CA TYR A 388 -6.26 -9.58 -15.29
C TYR A 388 -4.86 -9.98 -14.85
N THR A 389 -4.51 -11.23 -15.15
CA THR A 389 -3.17 -11.75 -14.96
C THR A 389 -2.61 -12.22 -16.29
N PHE A 390 -1.45 -11.69 -16.65
CA PHE A 390 -0.74 -12.05 -17.89
C PHE A 390 0.39 -13.02 -17.61
N VAL A 391 0.59 -13.95 -18.54
CA VAL A 391 1.68 -14.93 -18.53
C VAL A 391 2.51 -14.81 -19.79
N GLY A 392 3.81 -15.03 -19.68
CA GLY A 392 4.74 -14.99 -20.80
C GLY A 392 5.59 -13.74 -20.88
N LEU A 393 5.28 -12.73 -20.09
CA LEU A 393 6.08 -11.52 -19.96
C LEU A 393 7.36 -11.80 -19.16
N LYS A 394 8.52 -11.38 -19.67
CA LYS A 394 9.82 -11.76 -19.09
C LYS A 394 10.48 -10.67 -18.28
N ASN A 395 10.48 -9.44 -18.81
CA ASN A 395 11.26 -8.34 -18.26
C ASN A 395 10.43 -7.34 -17.43
N VAL A 396 9.14 -7.59 -17.28
CA VAL A 396 8.20 -6.71 -16.60
C VAL A 396 8.37 -6.77 -15.09
N THR A 397 8.31 -5.63 -14.43
CA THR A 397 8.34 -5.47 -12.96
C THR A 397 7.11 -4.68 -12.48
N THR A 398 6.87 -4.71 -11.17
CA THR A 398 5.78 -3.95 -10.56
C THR A 398 6.00 -2.45 -10.78
N GLY A 399 4.95 -1.75 -11.21
CA GLY A 399 4.99 -0.33 -11.57
C GLY A 399 5.16 -0.05 -13.06
N ASP A 400 5.51 -1.06 -13.86
CA ASP A 400 5.67 -0.88 -15.31
C ASP A 400 4.33 -0.61 -16.00
N THR A 401 4.39 0.18 -17.07
CA THR A 401 3.25 0.44 -17.95
C THR A 401 3.34 -0.43 -19.21
N LEU A 402 2.28 -1.18 -19.47
CA LEU A 402 2.11 -1.93 -20.71
C LEU A 402 1.14 -1.20 -21.63
N CYS A 403 1.54 -0.92 -22.88
CA CYS A 403 0.73 -0.14 -23.80
C CYS A 403 0.83 -0.60 -25.26
N ASP A 404 0.00 -0.01 -26.13
CA ASP A 404 0.10 -0.18 -27.57
C ASP A 404 1.40 0.45 -28.09
N GLU A 405 2.17 -0.29 -28.87
CA GLU A 405 3.42 0.18 -29.49
C GLU A 405 3.23 1.45 -30.36
N LYS A 406 2.05 1.58 -30.99
CA LYS A 406 1.75 2.69 -31.90
C LYS A 406 1.28 3.96 -31.19
N ALA A 407 0.88 3.82 -29.93
CA ALA A 407 0.39 4.91 -29.10
C ALA A 407 0.98 4.78 -27.69
N PRO A 408 2.31 4.93 -27.53
CA PRO A 408 2.98 4.74 -26.27
C PRO A 408 2.50 5.76 -25.23
N ILE A 409 2.39 5.31 -24.01
CA ILE A 409 2.04 6.09 -22.83
C ILE A 409 2.82 5.55 -21.63
N SER A 410 3.27 6.43 -20.74
CA SER A 410 3.76 6.08 -19.41
C SER A 410 2.74 6.54 -18.39
N LEU A 411 2.23 5.60 -17.60
CA LEU A 411 1.39 5.92 -16.45
C LEU A 411 2.31 6.30 -15.29
N GLU A 412 1.78 7.07 -14.32
CA GLU A 412 2.55 7.46 -13.15
C GLU A 412 3.14 6.23 -12.44
N SER A 413 4.45 6.26 -12.20
CA SER A 413 5.16 5.19 -11.52
C SER A 413 4.78 5.14 -10.03
N MET A 414 4.66 3.94 -9.49
CA MET A 414 4.49 3.76 -8.05
C MET A 414 5.82 4.06 -7.34
N THR A 415 5.76 4.89 -6.32
CA THR A 415 6.90 5.13 -5.42
C THR A 415 6.79 4.22 -4.20
N PHE A 416 7.85 3.52 -3.88
CA PHE A 416 7.89 2.63 -2.71
C PHE A 416 8.86 3.17 -1.66
N PRO A 417 8.57 3.00 -0.37
CA PRO A 417 9.47 3.41 0.71
C PRO A 417 10.75 2.57 0.69
N ASP A 418 11.85 3.20 1.09
CA ASP A 418 13.11 2.49 1.28
C ASP A 418 13.06 1.52 2.45
N PRO A 419 13.76 0.39 2.37
CA PRO A 419 13.91 -0.54 3.48
C PRO A 419 14.52 0.13 4.72
N VAL A 420 14.10 -0.31 5.90
CA VAL A 420 14.54 0.27 7.19
C VAL A 420 15.32 -0.71 8.06
N ILE A 421 15.28 -1.99 7.73
CA ILE A 421 16.00 -3.05 8.45
C ILE A 421 16.70 -3.97 7.47
N GLU A 422 17.82 -4.54 7.88
CA GLU A 422 18.56 -5.51 7.07
C GLU A 422 19.05 -6.70 7.89
N VAL A 423 19.23 -7.83 7.22
CA VAL A 423 19.67 -9.09 7.80
C VAL A 423 20.67 -9.76 6.86
N ALA A 424 21.76 -10.28 7.40
CA ALA A 424 22.69 -11.12 6.65
C ALA A 424 22.13 -12.53 6.49
N VAL A 425 22.19 -13.08 5.28
CA VAL A 425 21.82 -14.48 4.99
C VAL A 425 22.99 -15.21 4.37
N GLU A 426 23.28 -16.40 4.91
CA GLU A 426 24.41 -17.23 4.47
C GLU A 426 23.90 -18.62 4.07
N PRO A 427 24.14 -19.09 2.85
CA PRO A 427 23.75 -20.43 2.43
C PRO A 427 24.58 -21.47 3.19
N LYS A 428 23.95 -22.59 3.62
CA LYS A 428 24.66 -23.65 4.33
C LYS A 428 25.60 -24.46 3.42
N THR A 429 25.28 -24.55 2.13
CA THR A 429 26.05 -25.30 1.14
C THR A 429 26.21 -24.53 -0.18
N LYS A 430 27.16 -24.93 -1.04
CA LYS A 430 27.30 -24.35 -2.37
C LYS A 430 26.05 -24.56 -3.26
N ALA A 431 25.36 -25.68 -3.10
CA ALA A 431 24.10 -25.93 -3.81
C ALA A 431 22.97 -25.00 -3.34
N ASP A 432 22.98 -24.64 -2.04
CA ASP A 432 22.02 -23.66 -1.51
C ASP A 432 22.34 -22.25 -1.99
N GLN A 433 23.59 -21.91 -2.27
CA GLN A 433 23.98 -20.60 -2.80
C GLN A 433 23.34 -20.31 -4.16
N GLU A 434 23.37 -21.27 -5.10
CA GLU A 434 22.74 -21.11 -6.40
C GLU A 434 21.21 -20.98 -6.29
N LYS A 435 20.60 -21.83 -5.44
CA LYS A 435 19.15 -21.77 -5.18
C LYS A 435 18.78 -20.45 -4.49
N MET A 436 19.59 -19.98 -3.53
CA MET A 436 19.37 -18.72 -2.82
C MET A 436 19.39 -17.53 -3.78
N SER A 437 20.36 -17.45 -4.68
CA SER A 437 20.42 -16.37 -5.67
C SER A 437 19.17 -16.35 -6.58
N ILE A 438 18.70 -17.50 -7.01
CA ILE A 438 17.47 -17.62 -7.81
C ILE A 438 16.24 -17.22 -6.99
N ALA A 439 16.15 -17.68 -5.73
CA ALA A 439 15.04 -17.37 -4.83
C ALA A 439 14.97 -15.88 -4.53
N LEU A 440 16.09 -15.28 -4.17
CA LEU A 440 16.17 -13.86 -3.83
C LEU A 440 15.82 -12.97 -5.03
N ALA A 441 16.30 -13.29 -6.23
CA ALA A 441 15.94 -12.58 -7.45
C ALA A 441 14.43 -12.62 -7.71
N LYS A 442 13.79 -13.79 -7.56
CA LYS A 442 12.33 -13.91 -7.74
C LYS A 442 11.54 -13.16 -6.67
N LEU A 443 11.96 -13.25 -5.41
CA LEU A 443 11.30 -12.57 -4.31
C LEU A 443 11.44 -11.05 -4.41
N SER A 444 12.58 -10.55 -4.90
CA SER A 444 12.78 -9.13 -5.19
C SER A 444 11.95 -8.63 -6.38
N ASP A 445 11.69 -9.49 -7.38
CA ASP A 445 10.76 -9.17 -8.47
C ASP A 445 9.30 -9.04 -7.98
N GLU A 446 8.94 -9.81 -6.94
CA GLU A 446 7.59 -9.79 -6.37
C GLU A 446 7.34 -8.59 -5.45
N ASP A 447 8.35 -8.21 -4.66
CA ASP A 447 8.24 -7.14 -3.65
C ASP A 447 9.32 -6.07 -3.86
N PRO A 448 8.96 -4.89 -4.39
CA PRO A 448 9.92 -3.81 -4.65
C PRO A 448 10.51 -3.17 -3.38
N THR A 449 9.91 -3.38 -2.19
CA THR A 449 10.47 -2.94 -0.91
C THR A 449 11.49 -3.92 -0.34
N PHE A 450 11.58 -5.12 -0.92
CA PHE A 450 12.58 -6.10 -0.58
C PHE A 450 13.81 -5.93 -1.47
N GLN A 451 14.94 -5.63 -0.86
CA GLN A 451 16.20 -5.41 -1.59
C GLN A 451 17.25 -6.45 -1.20
N VAL A 452 18.10 -6.77 -2.15
CA VAL A 452 19.21 -7.72 -1.96
C VAL A 452 20.49 -7.03 -2.36
N LYS A 453 21.47 -7.02 -1.44
CA LYS A 453 22.79 -6.43 -1.66
C LYS A 453 23.87 -7.43 -1.24
N THR A 454 24.97 -7.47 -1.97
CA THR A 454 26.18 -8.16 -1.51
C THR A 454 27.08 -7.14 -0.87
N ASP A 455 27.46 -7.36 0.39
CA ASP A 455 28.46 -6.55 1.06
C ASP A 455 29.83 -6.84 0.45
N GLU A 456 30.47 -5.83 -0.11
CA GLU A 456 31.75 -5.96 -0.80
C GLU A 456 32.92 -6.28 0.16
N GLU A 457 32.82 -5.87 1.43
CA GLU A 457 33.88 -6.10 2.41
C GLU A 457 33.80 -7.51 3.01
N SER A 458 32.61 -7.92 3.44
CA SER A 458 32.42 -9.24 4.07
C SER A 458 32.07 -10.35 3.09
N GLY A 459 31.63 -10.01 1.88
CA GLY A 459 31.10 -10.95 0.89
C GLY A 459 29.75 -11.58 1.28
N GLN A 460 29.12 -11.08 2.34
CA GLN A 460 27.83 -11.55 2.80
C GLN A 460 26.68 -11.05 1.91
N THR A 461 25.64 -11.85 1.79
CA THR A 461 24.38 -11.41 1.18
C THR A 461 23.51 -10.77 2.24
N LEU A 462 23.20 -9.48 2.05
CA LEU A 462 22.28 -8.72 2.90
C LEU A 462 20.91 -8.66 2.23
N ILE A 463 19.88 -8.91 2.99
CA ILE A 463 18.49 -8.70 2.59
C ILE A 463 17.88 -7.60 3.44
N SER A 464 17.21 -6.66 2.79
CA SER A 464 16.65 -5.47 3.46
C SER A 464 15.15 -5.40 3.21
N GLY A 465 14.39 -4.89 4.19
CA GLY A 465 12.93 -4.80 4.13
C GLY A 465 12.35 -3.76 5.09
N MET A 466 11.01 -3.72 5.14
CA MET A 466 10.24 -2.76 5.94
C MET A 466 10.08 -3.17 7.41
N GLY A 467 10.30 -4.43 7.74
CA GLY A 467 10.17 -4.94 9.11
C GLY A 467 10.63 -6.38 9.29
N GLU A 468 10.77 -6.78 10.55
CA GLU A 468 11.22 -8.14 10.90
C GLU A 468 10.31 -9.23 10.34
N LEU A 469 8.99 -9.01 10.40
CA LEU A 469 8.02 -9.98 9.92
C LEU A 469 8.14 -10.22 8.41
N GLN A 470 8.37 -9.16 7.62
CA GLN A 470 8.58 -9.30 6.17
C GLN A 470 9.81 -10.16 5.88
N LEU A 471 10.95 -9.87 6.54
CA LEU A 471 12.19 -10.62 6.33
C LEU A 471 12.08 -12.08 6.81
N ASP A 472 11.41 -12.32 7.93
CA ASP A 472 11.11 -13.67 8.43
C ASP A 472 10.30 -14.50 7.41
N ILE A 473 9.28 -13.88 6.82
CA ILE A 473 8.45 -14.53 5.80
C ILE A 473 9.27 -14.83 4.55
N ILE A 474 10.12 -13.92 4.11
CA ILE A 474 11.00 -14.11 2.95
C ILE A 474 11.95 -15.28 3.19
N VAL A 475 12.58 -15.35 4.37
CA VAL A 475 13.45 -16.47 4.75
C VAL A 475 12.68 -17.79 4.79
N ASP A 476 11.47 -17.78 5.34
CA ASP A 476 10.64 -18.98 5.41
C ASP A 476 10.19 -19.42 4.02
N ARG A 477 9.85 -18.48 3.12
CA ARG A 477 9.56 -18.77 1.71
C ARG A 477 10.76 -19.36 0.98
N MET A 478 11.97 -18.82 1.18
CA MET A 478 13.19 -19.41 0.63
C MET A 478 13.33 -20.88 1.03
N ARG A 479 13.06 -21.20 2.30
CA ARG A 479 13.13 -22.56 2.82
C ARG A 479 12.03 -23.46 2.25
N ARG A 480 10.77 -23.05 2.28
CA ARG A 480 9.61 -23.86 1.91
C ARG A 480 9.43 -24.00 0.39
N GLU A 481 9.49 -22.89 -0.34
CA GLU A 481 9.21 -22.87 -1.78
C GLU A 481 10.44 -23.22 -2.61
N PHE A 482 11.61 -22.69 -2.25
CA PHE A 482 12.84 -22.83 -3.03
C PHE A 482 13.80 -23.91 -2.49
N LYS A 483 13.49 -24.50 -1.34
CA LYS A 483 14.34 -25.53 -0.68
C LYS A 483 15.77 -25.03 -0.43
N VAL A 484 15.89 -23.80 0.04
CA VAL A 484 17.15 -23.15 0.42
C VAL A 484 17.37 -23.30 1.91
N GLU A 485 18.48 -23.85 2.31
CA GLU A 485 18.94 -23.86 3.70
C GLU A 485 19.96 -22.74 3.90
N CYS A 486 19.63 -21.79 4.78
CA CYS A 486 20.50 -20.66 5.11
C CYS A 486 20.53 -20.37 6.61
N ASN A 487 21.63 -19.77 7.06
CA ASN A 487 21.74 -19.12 8.36
C ASN A 487 21.32 -17.66 8.23
N VAL A 488 20.68 -17.14 9.26
CA VAL A 488 20.16 -15.76 9.30
C VAL A 488 20.84 -15.06 10.47
N GLY A 489 21.40 -13.91 10.21
CA GLY A 489 22.01 -13.05 11.23
C GLY A 489 20.96 -12.31 12.07
N ASN A 490 21.41 -11.50 13.00
CA ASN A 490 20.53 -10.62 13.76
C ASN A 490 20.11 -9.40 12.91
N PRO A 491 18.89 -8.91 13.08
CA PRO A 491 18.44 -7.68 12.41
C PRO A 491 19.34 -6.48 12.75
N GLN A 492 19.64 -5.67 11.75
CA GLN A 492 20.38 -4.44 11.86
C GLN A 492 19.54 -3.28 11.35
N VAL A 493 19.76 -2.09 11.87
CA VAL A 493 19.11 -0.88 11.42
C VAL A 493 19.78 -0.39 10.13
N ALA A 494 18.98 -0.08 9.13
CA ALA A 494 19.45 0.58 7.91
C ALA A 494 19.62 2.08 8.16
N TYR A 495 20.80 2.47 8.66
CA TYR A 495 21.15 3.87 8.83
C TYR A 495 21.32 4.57 7.48
N ARG A 496 21.18 5.89 7.49
CA ARG A 496 21.45 6.79 6.37
C ARG A 496 22.42 7.88 6.82
N GLU A 497 22.99 8.58 5.87
CA GLU A 497 23.78 9.78 6.13
C GLU A 497 23.15 10.97 5.40
N THR A 498 23.37 12.18 5.89
CA THR A 498 22.97 13.41 5.18
C THR A 498 23.92 14.55 5.49
N ILE A 499 23.81 15.63 4.75
CA ILE A 499 24.58 16.86 4.96
C ILE A 499 23.68 17.93 5.61
N ARG A 500 24.27 18.80 6.42
CA ARG A 500 23.57 19.88 7.12
C ARG A 500 23.99 21.28 6.71
N LYS A 501 25.02 21.37 5.89
CA LYS A 501 25.57 22.66 5.43
C LYS A 501 25.83 22.61 3.92
N ALA A 502 25.44 23.68 3.23
CA ALA A 502 25.76 23.83 1.83
C ALA A 502 27.28 24.02 1.61
N VAL A 503 27.82 23.41 0.57
CA VAL A 503 29.15 23.62 0.06
C VAL A 503 29.05 24.12 -1.36
N MET A 504 29.43 25.40 -1.53
CA MET A 504 29.32 26.10 -2.80
C MET A 504 30.66 26.10 -3.52
N ASN A 505 30.60 26.07 -4.85
CA ASN A 505 31.77 26.20 -5.73
C ASN A 505 32.89 25.18 -5.43
N GLN A 506 32.50 23.93 -5.13
CA GLN A 506 33.50 22.87 -5.03
C GLN A 506 33.99 22.51 -6.41
N GLU A 507 35.30 22.67 -6.62
CA GLU A 507 35.99 22.33 -7.86
C GLU A 507 36.67 20.99 -7.71
N TYR A 508 36.61 20.16 -8.73
CA TYR A 508 37.45 18.98 -8.90
C TYR A 508 37.92 18.81 -10.33
N THR A 509 39.20 18.50 -10.49
CA THR A 509 39.80 18.23 -11.78
C THR A 509 40.37 16.81 -11.79
N HIS A 510 39.76 15.96 -12.61
CA HIS A 510 40.28 14.64 -12.91
C HIS A 510 41.28 14.73 -14.06
N LYS A 511 42.56 14.44 -13.80
CA LYS A 511 43.59 14.40 -14.81
C LYS A 511 44.47 13.17 -14.63
N LYS A 512 44.50 12.29 -15.60
CA LYS A 512 45.33 11.08 -15.60
C LYS A 512 46.02 10.93 -16.93
N GLN A 513 47.35 10.83 -16.93
CA GLN A 513 48.16 10.52 -18.10
C GLN A 513 48.88 9.20 -17.88
N THR A 514 48.51 8.17 -18.61
CA THR A 514 49.17 6.87 -18.60
C THR A 514 49.42 6.51 -20.05
N GLY A 515 50.65 6.66 -20.56
CA GLY A 515 51.22 6.11 -21.80
C GLY A 515 50.34 5.82 -23.02
N GLY A 516 49.18 6.44 -23.15
CA GLY A 516 48.16 6.30 -24.19
C GLY A 516 47.22 7.50 -24.15
N SER A 517 45.91 7.32 -24.43
CA SER A 517 44.91 8.38 -24.31
C SER A 517 44.80 8.87 -22.88
N GLY A 518 44.92 10.18 -22.62
CA GLY A 518 44.75 10.80 -21.32
C GLY A 518 43.29 10.77 -20.85
N GLN A 519 43.04 11.10 -19.58
CA GLN A 519 41.70 11.35 -19.05
C GLN A 519 41.68 12.77 -18.48
N PHE A 520 40.70 13.55 -18.85
CA PHE A 520 40.51 14.91 -18.35
C PHE A 520 39.03 15.22 -18.16
N ALA A 521 38.65 15.68 -16.97
CA ALA A 521 37.36 16.27 -16.68
C ALA A 521 37.48 17.27 -15.53
N LYS A 522 36.96 18.47 -15.71
CA LYS A 522 36.87 19.46 -14.64
C LYS A 522 35.41 19.82 -14.41
N VAL A 523 35.00 19.81 -13.13
CA VAL A 523 33.65 20.17 -12.71
C VAL A 523 33.69 21.17 -11.57
N LEU A 524 32.75 22.09 -11.57
CA LEU A 524 32.46 23.03 -10.50
C LEU A 524 31.02 22.76 -10.04
N MET A 525 30.83 22.42 -8.78
CA MET A 525 29.53 21.98 -8.28
C MET A 525 29.16 22.60 -6.92
N ASN A 526 27.88 22.74 -6.70
CA ASN A 526 27.29 23.08 -5.40
C ASN A 526 26.58 21.85 -4.82
N PHE A 527 26.69 21.68 -3.52
CA PHE A 527 25.99 20.62 -2.78
C PHE A 527 25.23 21.26 -1.62
N GLU A 528 23.94 21.07 -1.61
CA GLU A 528 23.04 21.72 -0.65
C GLU A 528 22.15 20.65 0.01
N PRO A 529 21.80 20.81 1.32
CA PRO A 529 20.84 19.94 1.95
C PRO A 529 19.45 20.15 1.37
N LEU A 530 18.75 19.05 1.04
CA LEU A 530 17.33 19.03 0.74
C LEU A 530 16.51 18.87 2.03
N ASN A 531 15.27 19.35 2.02
CA ASN A 531 14.33 19.07 3.10
C ASN A 531 13.80 17.63 2.97
N THR A 532 14.30 16.73 3.81
CA THR A 532 13.91 15.32 3.80
C THR A 532 12.46 15.07 4.27
N GLU A 533 11.77 16.08 4.82
CA GLU A 533 10.36 15.98 5.22
C GLU A 533 9.41 15.88 4.00
N GLU A 534 9.84 16.32 2.83
CA GLU A 534 9.07 16.22 1.58
C GLU A 534 9.31 14.90 0.82
N GLY A 535 10.15 14.00 1.36
CA GLY A 535 10.42 12.68 0.78
C GLY A 535 11.41 12.66 -0.39
N GLU A 536 11.94 13.82 -0.79
CA GLU A 536 12.99 13.90 -1.80
C GLU A 536 14.33 13.48 -1.23
N THR A 537 14.91 12.42 -1.79
CA THR A 537 16.21 11.89 -1.34
C THR A 537 17.39 12.47 -2.09
N TYR A 538 17.19 12.91 -3.33
CA TYR A 538 18.20 13.46 -4.20
C TYR A 538 17.61 14.34 -5.30
N GLU A 539 18.29 15.45 -5.62
CA GLU A 539 17.98 16.33 -6.75
C GLU A 539 19.26 16.67 -7.49
N PHE A 540 19.24 16.58 -8.81
CA PHE A 540 20.33 17.03 -9.66
C PHE A 540 19.91 18.20 -10.56
N ALA A 541 20.67 19.28 -10.54
CA ALA A 541 20.42 20.45 -11.36
C ALA A 541 21.63 20.77 -12.26
N ASN A 542 21.35 21.17 -13.49
CA ASN A 542 22.36 21.60 -14.44
C ASN A 542 22.22 23.10 -14.74
N GLU A 543 23.15 23.89 -14.27
CA GLU A 543 23.25 25.34 -14.49
C GLU A 543 24.43 25.75 -15.39
N VAL A 544 25.07 24.80 -16.07
CA VAL A 544 26.22 25.08 -16.96
C VAL A 544 25.79 25.97 -18.12
N THR A 545 26.45 27.11 -18.25
CA THR A 545 26.23 28.07 -19.35
C THR A 545 27.45 28.11 -20.26
N GLY A 546 27.27 28.56 -21.50
CA GLY A 546 28.38 28.76 -22.44
C GLY A 546 28.98 27.51 -23.10
N GLY A 547 28.41 26.32 -22.85
CA GLY A 547 28.88 25.08 -23.49
C GLY A 547 30.23 24.58 -22.97
N HIS A 548 30.64 24.96 -21.78
CA HIS A 548 31.91 24.55 -21.15
C HIS A 548 31.96 23.06 -20.84
N ILE A 549 30.80 22.41 -20.63
CA ILE A 549 30.59 20.95 -20.58
C ILE A 549 29.54 20.60 -21.64
N THR A 550 29.83 19.62 -22.48
CA THR A 550 28.86 19.13 -23.47
C THR A 550 27.73 18.39 -22.81
N LYS A 551 26.52 18.50 -23.36
CA LYS A 551 25.31 17.91 -22.75
C LYS A 551 25.41 16.38 -22.50
N GLU A 552 26.22 15.69 -23.32
CA GLU A 552 26.45 14.25 -23.23
C GLU A 552 27.15 13.81 -21.93
N PHE A 553 27.94 14.71 -21.29
CA PHE A 553 28.67 14.39 -20.06
C PHE A 553 27.91 14.72 -18.79
N ILE A 554 26.82 15.48 -18.87
CA ILE A 554 26.01 15.86 -17.70
C ILE A 554 25.41 14.63 -16.97
N PRO A 555 24.79 13.63 -17.67
CA PRO A 555 24.32 12.41 -17.02
C PRO A 555 25.43 11.61 -16.32
N SER A 556 26.66 11.67 -16.86
CA SER A 556 27.80 10.97 -16.27
C SER A 556 28.26 11.60 -14.95
N ILE A 557 28.18 12.94 -14.86
CA ILE A 557 28.46 13.67 -13.60
C ILE A 557 27.47 13.28 -12.56
N ASP A 558 26.17 13.27 -12.88
CA ASP A 558 25.08 12.86 -12.01
C ASP A 558 25.27 11.44 -11.52
N ALA A 559 25.50 10.49 -12.42
CA ALA A 559 25.76 9.09 -12.07
C ALA A 559 26.98 8.93 -11.13
N GLY A 560 28.01 9.76 -11.32
CA GLY A 560 29.18 9.77 -10.44
C GLY A 560 28.89 10.27 -9.04
N VAL A 561 28.05 11.29 -8.90
CA VAL A 561 27.60 11.81 -7.60
C VAL A 561 26.77 10.77 -6.87
N GLN A 562 25.79 10.16 -7.55
CA GLN A 562 24.93 9.12 -6.94
C GLN A 562 25.75 7.92 -6.47
N GLU A 563 26.69 7.41 -7.26
CA GLU A 563 27.60 6.32 -6.85
C GLU A 563 28.44 6.69 -5.61
N ALA A 564 28.89 7.95 -5.53
CA ALA A 564 29.61 8.42 -4.34
C ALA A 564 28.72 8.53 -3.11
N MET A 565 27.46 8.88 -3.28
CA MET A 565 26.46 8.93 -2.20
C MET A 565 26.18 7.53 -1.63
N GLU A 566 26.16 6.50 -2.44
CA GLU A 566 25.97 5.12 -1.98
C GLU A 566 27.12 4.65 -1.06
N SER A 567 28.30 5.19 -1.22
CA SER A 567 29.49 4.84 -0.43
C SER A 567 29.54 5.49 0.95
N GLY A 568 28.62 6.41 1.26
CA GLY A 568 28.59 7.15 2.52
C GLY A 568 29.72 8.17 2.69
N ILE A 569 29.72 8.83 3.84
CA ILE A 569 30.69 9.88 4.23
C ILE A 569 31.40 9.56 5.54
N LEU A 570 30.63 9.18 6.57
CA LEU A 570 31.09 8.97 7.96
C LEU A 570 31.33 7.49 8.27
N ALA A 571 30.35 6.65 7.90
CA ALA A 571 30.32 5.26 8.30
C ALA A 571 29.95 4.30 7.14
N GLY A 572 29.90 4.80 5.92
CA GLY A 572 29.59 3.99 4.74
C GLY A 572 28.08 3.77 4.48
N PHE A 573 27.20 4.49 5.18
CA PHE A 573 25.78 4.40 4.93
C PHE A 573 25.35 5.29 3.75
N PRO A 574 24.34 4.90 2.95
CA PRO A 574 23.88 5.69 1.83
C PRO A 574 23.49 7.12 2.25
N VAL A 575 23.93 8.09 1.46
CA VAL A 575 23.64 9.52 1.69
C VAL A 575 22.33 9.88 1.05
N VAL A 576 21.49 10.64 1.75
CA VAL A 576 20.17 11.12 1.28
C VAL A 576 20.02 12.60 1.57
N GLY A 577 19.03 13.24 0.93
CA GLY A 577 18.70 14.64 1.16
C GLY A 577 19.76 15.62 0.63
N VAL A 578 20.28 15.37 -0.57
CA VAL A 578 21.30 16.20 -1.21
C VAL A 578 20.80 16.73 -2.55
N LYS A 579 20.91 18.03 -2.74
CA LYS A 579 20.82 18.69 -4.04
C LYS A 579 22.22 18.93 -4.59
N ALA A 580 22.52 18.36 -5.74
CA ALA A 580 23.77 18.55 -6.46
C ALA A 580 23.52 19.43 -7.70
N THR A 581 24.21 20.53 -7.80
CA THR A 581 24.11 21.46 -8.94
C THR A 581 25.45 21.57 -9.62
N VAL A 582 25.53 21.19 -10.88
CA VAL A 582 26.71 21.47 -11.69
C VAL A 582 26.60 22.89 -12.30
N THR A 583 27.55 23.77 -11.98
CA THR A 583 27.50 25.17 -12.34
C THR A 583 28.47 25.53 -13.49
N ASP A 584 29.63 24.87 -13.56
CA ASP A 584 30.62 25.07 -14.56
C ASP A 584 31.59 23.88 -14.68
N GLY A 585 32.50 23.92 -15.62
CA GLY A 585 33.54 22.92 -15.80
C GLY A 585 34.37 23.15 -17.05
N GLN A 586 35.16 22.15 -17.42
CA GLN A 586 35.99 22.21 -18.59
C GLN A 586 36.16 20.86 -19.28
N VAL A 587 36.02 20.83 -20.57
CA VAL A 587 36.26 19.70 -21.46
C VAL A 587 37.61 19.82 -22.12
N HIS A 588 38.26 18.72 -22.41
CA HIS A 588 39.46 18.65 -23.29
C HIS A 588 39.10 17.85 -24.53
N ASP A 589 39.38 18.40 -25.69
CA ASP A 589 38.94 17.91 -27.01
C ASP A 589 39.27 16.42 -27.28
N VAL A 590 40.30 15.88 -26.66
CA VAL A 590 40.80 14.51 -26.92
C VAL A 590 40.68 13.60 -25.70
N ASP A 591 40.86 14.14 -24.49
CA ASP A 591 41.03 13.38 -23.27
C ASP A 591 39.75 13.32 -22.37
N SER A 592 38.68 14.01 -22.76
CA SER A 592 37.42 13.96 -22.05
C SER A 592 36.56 12.77 -22.48
N SER A 593 35.90 12.13 -21.51
CA SER A 593 35.03 10.98 -21.70
C SER A 593 33.95 10.94 -20.61
N GLU A 594 32.88 10.21 -20.85
CA GLU A 594 31.83 9.94 -19.86
C GLU A 594 32.41 9.40 -18.55
N MET A 595 33.38 8.46 -18.65
CA MET A 595 34.05 7.88 -17.49
C MET A 595 34.86 8.94 -16.71
N ALA A 596 35.55 9.85 -17.40
CA ALA A 596 36.30 10.90 -16.74
C ALA A 596 35.39 11.88 -15.98
N PHE A 597 34.23 12.23 -16.55
CA PHE A 597 33.23 13.07 -15.89
C PHE A 597 32.49 12.34 -14.77
N LYS A 598 32.24 11.05 -14.89
CA LYS A 598 31.70 10.23 -13.82
C LYS A 598 32.64 10.23 -12.61
N ILE A 599 33.94 10.01 -12.83
CA ILE A 599 34.96 10.06 -11.77
C ILE A 599 35.02 11.48 -11.17
N ALA A 600 34.99 12.53 -12.02
CA ALA A 600 35.02 13.89 -11.54
C ALA A 600 33.83 14.24 -10.63
N GLY A 601 32.60 13.85 -11.01
CA GLY A 601 31.41 14.02 -10.19
C GLY A 601 31.51 13.29 -8.85
N SER A 602 31.90 12.02 -8.87
CA SER A 602 32.13 11.21 -7.69
C SER A 602 33.14 11.83 -6.71
N MET A 603 34.31 12.22 -7.22
CA MET A 603 35.37 12.80 -6.39
C MET A 603 35.03 14.20 -5.90
N CYS A 604 34.33 14.99 -6.71
CA CYS A 604 33.87 16.33 -6.32
C CYS A 604 32.93 16.22 -5.09
N PHE A 605 31.99 15.28 -5.08
CA PHE A 605 31.13 15.01 -3.94
C PHE A 605 31.94 14.51 -2.72
N LYS A 606 32.84 13.55 -2.91
CA LYS A 606 33.69 13.00 -1.83
C LYS A 606 34.56 14.05 -1.15
N GLU A 607 35.00 15.09 -1.87
CA GLU A 607 35.73 16.19 -1.27
C GLU A 607 34.84 17.27 -0.62
N ALA A 608 33.61 17.46 -1.13
CA ALA A 608 32.67 18.42 -0.58
C ALA A 608 31.98 17.90 0.69
N ALA A 609 31.56 16.63 0.69
CA ALA A 609 30.71 16.05 1.71
C ALA A 609 31.25 16.15 3.14
N PRO A 610 32.54 15.92 3.44
CA PRO A 610 33.10 16.13 4.79
C PRO A 610 33.00 17.58 5.28
N LYS A 611 32.99 18.56 4.39
CA LYS A 611 32.87 20.00 4.69
C LYS A 611 31.42 20.42 4.97
N ALA A 612 30.47 19.59 4.55
CA ALA A 612 29.04 19.85 4.62
C ALA A 612 28.39 19.48 5.95
N LYS A 613 29.15 19.23 7.01
CA LYS A 613 28.68 18.75 8.31
C LYS A 613 27.78 17.50 8.19
N PRO A 614 28.37 16.38 7.76
CA PRO A 614 27.62 15.15 7.60
C PRO A 614 27.15 14.62 8.97
N VAL A 615 25.94 13.99 9.00
CA VAL A 615 25.34 13.37 10.19
C VAL A 615 24.73 12.03 9.80
N ILE A 616 24.61 11.12 10.77
CA ILE A 616 23.92 9.85 10.61
C ILE A 616 22.43 10.05 10.93
N LEU A 617 21.58 9.44 10.14
CA LEU A 617 20.14 9.37 10.32
C LEU A 617 19.73 7.96 10.71
N GLU A 618 18.77 7.87 11.65
CA GLU A 618 18.14 6.61 12.06
C GLU A 618 16.63 6.64 11.78
N PRO A 619 16.00 5.49 11.46
CA PRO A 619 14.57 5.41 11.32
C PRO A 619 13.88 5.55 12.67
N ILE A 620 12.87 6.42 12.72
CA ILE A 620 12.00 6.65 13.86
C ILE A 620 10.66 5.97 13.58
N MET A 621 10.21 5.18 14.55
CA MET A 621 8.94 4.48 14.48
C MET A 621 7.86 5.25 15.24
N ALA A 622 6.69 5.41 14.64
CA ALA A 622 5.47 5.76 15.35
C ALA A 622 4.96 4.49 16.06
N VAL A 623 4.98 4.52 17.37
CA VAL A 623 4.62 3.39 18.24
C VAL A 623 3.35 3.73 19.00
N GLU A 624 2.31 2.89 18.88
CA GLU A 624 1.15 2.96 19.76
C GLU A 624 1.15 1.77 20.70
N VAL A 625 1.01 2.02 21.99
CA VAL A 625 0.87 0.97 23.01
C VAL A 625 -0.48 1.08 23.68
N ARG A 626 -1.24 -0.01 23.68
CA ARG A 626 -2.51 -0.16 24.39
C ARG A 626 -2.29 -0.98 25.64
N THR A 627 -2.56 -0.40 26.80
CA THR A 627 -2.28 -1.02 28.09
C THR A 627 -3.37 -0.69 29.10
N PRO A 628 -3.68 -1.61 30.06
CA PRO A 628 -4.47 -1.27 31.23
C PRO A 628 -3.81 -0.11 32.00
N GLU A 629 -4.63 0.72 32.65
CA GLU A 629 -4.17 1.90 33.39
C GLU A 629 -3.10 1.58 34.44
N GLU A 630 -3.18 0.40 35.09
CA GLU A 630 -2.24 -0.04 36.12
C GLU A 630 -0.79 -0.18 35.61
N TYR A 631 -0.58 -0.44 34.30
CA TYR A 631 0.75 -0.59 33.69
C TYR A 631 1.21 0.65 32.91
N MET A 632 0.39 1.68 32.82
CA MET A 632 0.68 2.88 32.02
C MET A 632 2.03 3.51 32.42
N GLY A 633 2.30 3.64 33.71
CA GLY A 633 3.55 4.22 34.20
C GLY A 633 4.79 3.41 33.81
N ASP A 634 4.72 2.09 33.87
CA ASP A 634 5.82 1.20 33.48
C ASP A 634 6.08 1.22 31.98
N VAL A 635 5.01 1.27 31.16
CA VAL A 635 5.10 1.39 29.70
C VAL A 635 5.71 2.72 29.30
N MET A 636 5.26 3.84 29.88
CA MET A 636 5.81 5.17 29.60
C MET A 636 7.29 5.25 30.02
N GLY A 637 7.64 4.68 31.18
CA GLY A 637 9.01 4.63 31.67
C GLY A 637 9.92 3.83 30.72
N ASP A 638 9.42 2.72 30.17
CA ASP A 638 10.17 1.90 29.23
C ASP A 638 10.35 2.60 27.87
N LEU A 639 9.30 3.20 27.32
CA LEU A 639 9.40 3.96 26.06
C LEU A 639 10.37 5.14 26.18
N ASN A 640 10.36 5.87 27.31
CA ASN A 640 11.32 6.94 27.54
C ASN A 640 12.77 6.39 27.68
N ALA A 641 12.97 5.25 28.34
CA ALA A 641 14.27 4.61 28.44
C ALA A 641 14.82 4.18 27.07
N ARG A 642 13.94 3.91 26.11
CA ARG A 642 14.26 3.58 24.71
C ARG A 642 14.42 4.81 23.81
N ARG A 643 14.77 5.95 24.35
CA ARG A 643 14.88 7.23 23.64
C ARG A 643 13.57 7.67 22.96
N GLY A 644 12.45 7.14 23.42
CA GLY A 644 11.12 7.46 22.89
C GLY A 644 10.66 8.84 23.33
N SER A 645 9.92 9.50 22.46
CA SER A 645 9.22 10.76 22.72
C SER A 645 7.72 10.50 22.69
N ILE A 646 7.06 10.59 23.87
CA ILE A 646 5.63 10.40 23.98
C ILE A 646 4.92 11.59 23.34
N GLN A 647 4.02 11.33 22.41
CA GLN A 647 3.31 12.33 21.64
C GLN A 647 1.93 12.62 22.24
N SER A 648 1.19 11.54 22.56
CA SER A 648 -0.14 11.67 23.12
C SER A 648 -0.47 10.51 24.07
N MET A 649 -1.49 10.74 24.90
CA MET A 649 -2.15 9.72 25.70
C MET A 649 -3.65 9.92 25.66
N THR A 650 -4.37 8.87 25.33
CA THR A 650 -5.82 8.90 25.25
C THR A 650 -6.45 7.71 26.00
N ASP A 651 -7.67 7.90 26.44
CA ASP A 651 -8.48 6.84 27.04
C ASP A 651 -9.39 6.23 25.98
N SER A 652 -9.32 4.92 25.81
CA SER A 652 -10.22 4.18 24.93
C SER A 652 -10.82 2.99 25.69
N THR A 653 -12.11 3.06 25.98
CA THR A 653 -12.93 1.98 26.59
C THR A 653 -12.24 1.21 27.75
N GLY A 654 -11.61 1.97 28.68
CA GLY A 654 -10.93 1.38 29.85
C GLY A 654 -9.50 0.90 29.60
N VAL A 655 -8.94 1.22 28.44
CA VAL A 655 -7.54 0.98 28.05
C VAL A 655 -6.87 2.32 27.79
N LYS A 656 -5.66 2.49 28.27
CA LYS A 656 -4.81 3.66 27.94
C LYS A 656 -4.09 3.41 26.63
N VAL A 657 -4.15 4.38 25.74
CA VAL A 657 -3.44 4.40 24.46
C VAL A 657 -2.32 5.42 24.55
N ILE A 658 -1.09 4.97 24.35
CA ILE A 658 0.12 5.79 24.43
C ILE A 658 0.76 5.82 23.03
N ASP A 659 0.82 7.01 22.44
CA ASP A 659 1.51 7.24 21.18
C ASP A 659 2.90 7.80 21.46
N ALA A 660 3.91 7.20 20.84
CA ALA A 660 5.30 7.62 21.00
C ALA A 660 6.07 7.51 19.68
N LYS A 661 7.11 8.32 19.53
CA LYS A 661 8.10 8.20 18.49
C LYS A 661 9.36 7.61 19.08
N VAL A 662 9.78 6.44 18.59
CA VAL A 662 10.91 5.68 19.15
C VAL A 662 11.86 5.25 18.04
N PRO A 663 13.19 5.39 18.19
CA PRO A 663 14.15 4.87 17.23
C PRO A 663 14.00 3.35 17.05
N LEU A 664 14.06 2.88 15.80
CA LEU A 664 13.91 1.45 15.49
C LEU A 664 14.95 0.59 16.22
N SER A 665 16.18 1.09 16.39
CA SER A 665 17.25 0.39 17.11
C SER A 665 16.88 0.00 18.54
N GLU A 666 15.99 0.75 19.18
CA GLU A 666 15.53 0.52 20.56
C GLU A 666 14.29 -0.38 20.63
N MET A 667 13.69 -0.71 19.48
CA MET A 667 12.44 -1.49 19.43
C MET A 667 12.66 -2.99 19.24
N PHE A 668 13.87 -3.44 18.91
CA PHE A 668 14.17 -4.87 18.81
C PHE A 668 13.90 -5.57 20.15
N GLY A 669 13.11 -6.65 20.10
CA GLY A 669 12.73 -7.41 21.28
C GLY A 669 11.68 -6.75 22.19
N TYR A 670 11.17 -5.57 21.84
CA TYR A 670 10.21 -4.81 22.67
C TYR A 670 8.97 -5.60 23.06
N ILE A 671 8.46 -6.49 22.19
CA ILE A 671 7.29 -7.33 22.49
C ILE A 671 7.51 -8.20 23.72
N GLY A 672 8.72 -8.75 23.91
CA GLY A 672 9.07 -9.57 25.07
C GLY A 672 9.08 -8.76 26.36
N ASP A 673 9.67 -7.57 26.32
CA ASP A 673 9.75 -6.67 27.46
C ASP A 673 8.36 -6.11 27.84
N LEU A 674 7.57 -5.72 26.85
CA LEU A 674 6.20 -5.25 27.07
C LEU A 674 5.33 -6.33 27.72
N ARG A 675 5.36 -7.55 27.20
CA ARG A 675 4.62 -8.70 27.78
C ARG A 675 5.05 -9.00 29.21
N SER A 676 6.35 -8.96 29.47
CA SER A 676 6.90 -9.18 30.81
C SER A 676 6.41 -8.13 31.81
N LYS A 677 6.42 -6.85 31.44
CA LYS A 677 6.02 -5.73 32.31
C LYS A 677 4.50 -5.64 32.52
N THR A 678 3.73 -6.08 31.55
CA THR A 678 2.27 -5.94 31.56
C THR A 678 1.51 -7.27 31.74
N GLN A 679 2.22 -8.33 32.12
CA GLN A 679 1.67 -9.69 32.26
C GLN A 679 0.93 -10.16 31.01
N GLY A 680 1.39 -9.77 29.83
CA GLY A 680 0.80 -10.10 28.54
C GLY A 680 -0.48 -9.32 28.20
N ARG A 681 -0.87 -8.31 29.01
CA ARG A 681 -2.13 -7.57 28.82
C ARG A 681 -2.01 -6.33 27.94
N ALA A 682 -0.79 -5.90 27.60
CA ALA A 682 -0.59 -4.82 26.65
C ALA A 682 -0.28 -5.34 25.25
N MET A 683 -0.68 -4.56 24.27
CA MET A 683 -0.36 -4.75 22.86
C MET A 683 0.30 -3.50 22.32
N PHE A 684 1.11 -3.64 21.28
CA PHE A 684 1.65 -2.49 20.58
C PHE A 684 1.61 -2.71 19.07
N THR A 685 1.59 -1.60 18.36
CA THR A 685 1.83 -1.53 16.92
C THR A 685 2.90 -0.48 16.67
N MET A 686 3.68 -0.66 15.61
CA MET A 686 4.63 0.34 15.17
C MET A 686 4.68 0.42 13.65
N GLN A 687 4.99 1.60 13.16
CA GLN A 687 5.16 1.86 11.73
C GLN A 687 6.26 2.90 11.53
N MET A 688 6.88 2.88 10.34
CA MET A 688 7.85 3.91 9.98
C MET A 688 7.20 5.29 9.97
N ASP A 689 7.80 6.27 10.69
CA ASP A 689 7.36 7.66 10.70
C ASP A 689 8.30 8.55 9.87
N SER A 690 9.56 8.56 10.22
CA SER A 690 10.54 9.46 9.63
C SER A 690 11.96 8.99 9.88
N TYR A 691 12.94 9.66 9.24
CA TYR A 691 14.34 9.59 9.63
C TYR A 691 14.70 10.80 10.49
N ALA A 692 15.45 10.58 11.56
CA ALA A 692 15.95 11.65 12.41
C ALA A 692 17.44 11.52 12.67
N GLU A 693 18.07 12.64 13.02
CA GLU A 693 19.49 12.68 13.34
C GLU A 693 19.81 11.89 14.62
N VAL A 694 20.79 11.01 14.54
CA VAL A 694 21.27 10.23 15.67
C VAL A 694 22.00 11.13 16.68
N PRO A 695 21.74 11.02 17.99
CA PRO A 695 22.50 11.75 19.01
C PRO A 695 23.99 11.53 18.88
N LYS A 696 24.80 12.56 19.17
CA LYS A 696 26.24 12.55 18.91
C LYS A 696 26.99 11.37 19.57
N ASN A 697 26.64 11.02 20.81
CA ASN A 697 27.25 9.90 21.53
C ASN A 697 26.95 8.56 20.84
N VAL A 698 25.72 8.35 20.38
CA VAL A 698 25.30 7.14 19.67
C VAL A 698 25.91 7.10 18.26
N SER A 699 25.98 8.25 17.58
CA SER A 699 26.64 8.37 16.28
C SER A 699 28.12 7.97 16.34
N GLU A 700 28.85 8.38 17.39
CA GLU A 700 30.26 8.00 17.60
C GLU A 700 30.41 6.49 17.82
N GLU A 701 29.49 5.86 18.55
CA GLU A 701 29.48 4.39 18.75
C GLU A 701 29.21 3.64 17.44
N ILE A 702 28.24 4.11 16.64
CA ILE A 702 27.92 3.52 15.33
C ILE A 702 29.13 3.61 14.40
N ILE A 703 29.79 4.77 14.33
CA ILE A 703 30.96 4.98 13.47
C ILE A 703 32.12 4.04 13.89
N LYS A 704 32.36 3.89 15.21
CA LYS A 704 33.39 2.98 15.71
C LYS A 704 33.07 1.53 15.37
N ALA A 705 31.83 1.12 15.63
CA ALA A 705 31.38 -0.25 15.32
C ALA A 705 31.55 -0.57 13.82
N GLN A 706 31.24 0.37 12.96
CA GLN A 706 31.36 0.19 11.51
C GLN A 706 32.82 0.15 11.03
N ARG A 707 33.72 0.83 11.73
CA ARG A 707 35.15 0.79 11.45
C ARG A 707 35.92 -0.39 12.09
N GLY A 708 35.20 -1.19 12.89
CA GLY A 708 35.80 -2.32 13.60
C GLY A 708 36.72 -1.90 14.75
N GLU A 709 36.50 -0.72 15.35
CA GLU A 709 37.28 -0.15 16.48
C GLU A 709 36.66 -0.46 17.85
#